data_626e11d78cf2e146176052252982ba82
#
_entry.id   626e11d78cf2e146176052252982ba82
#
_cell.length_a   1.000
_cell.length_b   1.000
_cell.length_c   1.000
_cell.angle_alpha   90.00
_cell.angle_beta   90.00
_cell.angle_gamma   90.00
#
_symmetry.space_group_name_H-M   'P 1'
#
loop_
_entity.id
_entity.type
_entity.pdbx_description
1 polymer ?
#
loop_
_entity_poly.entity_id
_entity_poly.type
_entity_poly.pdbx_seq_one_letter_code
_entity_poly.pdbx_strand_id
1 'polypeptide(L)'
;MPKQSPASPEIVASWLDTASGIFAPAEVEVLRSACRLAGPLYEGKVELTGTPLLHHALGAASILAGMNLDYETITAAILHAAPRYLDGWAEKIGQGYGTNVKMLVAGISQMERIHLFSETSGAKDKDEAAQQTEILRKMLLAMVEDIRVVLIKLAERTQTLRHLSGVGEEQQKLTAQQTRSIFAPLANRLGVWQLKWELEDLSVRYLEPGLYKQVARLLDERRADREQYIADVVSRLKQALSQAGIPAEVTGRPKHIYSIINKMKLKQMDFSELYDVRAVRILIDDNQVDGIPVDGIRACYTALALVHQLWPPIESEFDDYIAHPKSNDYRSLHTAVVGPRGLAVEVQIRTREMHRHSELGVAAHWRYKEGGKPDTRFDEKIAWLRQILEWKEDLSGQGDLQEQFKNELFRDQVYVFTPLGKVIALPRDATPVDFAYTLHTDLGHRTRGAKVDGSIVPLNYKLQNGQRVEILTVKLGAPSRDWINPALGYLKSPRARAKVRAWFKNQNLDESIAQGRIQLDRELHRLGITSINQEKIAQRLHFNKLEDLLAAIGRNEVTQRRIGVAIREELPGRTIGIAAPRAFKPAAPRKPTADITVGGVNNLMTRIAKCCKPAPPDAIVGYVTRDRGITIHREDCPFMLRLAENRRERKLTAQWGE
;
A
#
# COMPACT_ATOMS: atom_id res chain seq x y z
N MET A 1 -32.68 5.67 29.87
CA MET A 1 -31.55 6.32 29.17
C MET A 1 -31.06 7.46 30.06
N PRO A 2 -29.83 7.45 30.57
CA PRO A 2 -29.29 8.61 31.32
C PRO A 2 -29.09 9.75 30.32
N LYS A 3 -29.60 10.92 30.64
CA LYS A 3 -29.36 12.15 29.90
C LYS A 3 -27.85 12.44 29.90
N GLN A 4 -27.21 12.27 28.72
CA GLN A 4 -25.82 12.69 28.56
C GLN A 4 -25.79 14.20 28.67
N SER A 5 -25.06 14.71 29.68
CA SER A 5 -24.74 16.14 29.77
C SER A 5 -23.94 16.54 28.53
N PRO A 6 -24.20 17.72 27.94
CA PRO A 6 -23.34 18.28 26.92
C PRO A 6 -21.92 18.38 27.47
N ALA A 7 -20.90 18.22 26.60
CA ALA A 7 -19.51 18.36 26.97
C ALA A 7 -19.33 19.71 27.67
N SER A 8 -19.16 19.69 29.00
CA SER A 8 -19.18 20.93 29.76
C SER A 8 -17.93 21.75 29.42
N PRO A 9 -18.03 23.09 29.39
CA PRO A 9 -16.88 23.99 29.24
C PRO A 9 -15.73 23.67 30.21
N GLU A 10 -16.08 23.07 31.37
CA GLU A 10 -15.15 22.62 32.42
C GLU A 10 -14.17 21.55 31.92
N ILE A 11 -14.59 20.61 31.05
CA ILE A 11 -13.72 19.55 30.55
C ILE A 11 -12.68 20.13 29.58
N VAL A 12 -13.11 21.03 28.69
CA VAL A 12 -12.20 21.74 27.79
C VAL A 12 -11.21 22.59 28.59
N ALA A 13 -11.68 23.29 29.64
CA ALA A 13 -10.82 24.10 30.49
C ALA A 13 -9.77 23.23 31.22
N SER A 14 -10.20 22.16 31.87
CA SER A 14 -9.31 21.20 32.54
C SER A 14 -8.29 20.57 31.59
N TRP A 15 -8.71 20.24 30.36
CA TRP A 15 -7.81 19.71 29.34
C TRP A 15 -6.77 20.74 28.90
N LEU A 16 -7.17 21.99 28.67
CA LEU A 16 -6.28 23.09 28.31
C LEU A 16 -5.29 23.44 29.43
N ASP A 17 -5.70 23.34 30.68
CA ASP A 17 -4.80 23.53 31.84
C ASP A 17 -3.69 22.47 31.85
N THR A 18 -4.04 21.21 31.54
CA THR A 18 -3.04 20.13 31.38
C THR A 18 -2.11 20.40 30.19
N ALA A 19 -2.66 20.83 29.06
CA ALA A 19 -1.90 21.15 27.87
C ALA A 19 -0.94 22.33 28.06
N SER A 20 -1.30 23.31 28.91
CA SER A 20 -0.45 24.46 29.20
C SER A 20 0.87 24.10 29.91
N GLY A 21 0.94 22.95 30.57
CA GLY A 21 2.18 22.39 31.11
C GLY A 21 3.11 21.74 30.08
N ILE A 22 2.63 21.53 28.87
CA ILE A 22 3.36 20.79 27.81
C ILE A 22 3.75 21.71 26.65
N PHE A 23 2.86 22.61 26.23
CA PHE A 23 2.98 23.46 25.06
C PHE A 23 3.28 24.92 25.39
N ALA A 24 3.90 25.61 24.42
CA ALA A 24 4.13 27.07 24.58
C ALA A 24 2.81 27.87 24.57
N PRO A 25 2.75 29.05 25.18
CA PRO A 25 1.50 29.82 25.28
C PRO A 25 0.81 30.11 23.93
N ALA A 26 1.59 30.35 22.88
CA ALA A 26 1.07 30.55 21.51
C ALA A 26 0.42 29.29 20.95
N GLU A 27 1.01 28.11 21.18
CA GLU A 27 0.49 26.82 20.76
C GLU A 27 -0.79 26.45 21.51
N VAL A 28 -0.84 26.77 22.83
CA VAL A 28 -2.04 26.58 23.65
C VAL A 28 -3.21 27.41 23.13
N GLU A 29 -2.97 28.61 22.60
CA GLU A 29 -4.05 29.43 22.03
C GLU A 29 -4.59 28.82 20.72
N VAL A 30 -3.74 28.20 19.91
CA VAL A 30 -4.19 27.42 18.72
C VAL A 30 -5.05 26.24 19.15
N LEU A 31 -4.63 25.49 20.18
CA LEU A 31 -5.41 24.36 20.74
C LEU A 31 -6.76 24.84 21.32
N ARG A 32 -6.76 25.97 22.00
CA ARG A 32 -7.99 26.63 22.52
C ARG A 32 -8.93 27.00 21.37
N SER A 33 -8.40 27.57 20.28
CA SER A 33 -9.18 27.89 19.08
C SER A 33 -9.79 26.65 18.45
N ALA A 34 -9.03 25.54 18.36
CA ALA A 34 -9.52 24.25 17.85
C ALA A 34 -10.66 23.69 18.71
N CYS A 35 -10.53 23.76 20.04
CA CYS A 35 -11.63 23.37 20.96
C CYS A 35 -12.88 24.25 20.80
N ARG A 36 -12.72 25.58 20.58
CA ARG A 36 -13.84 26.50 20.32
C ARG A 36 -14.56 26.16 19.02
N LEU A 37 -13.85 25.70 17.99
CA LEU A 37 -14.44 25.25 16.71
C LEU A 37 -15.12 23.88 16.88
N ALA A 38 -14.45 22.92 17.53
CA ALA A 38 -14.93 21.56 17.69
C ALA A 38 -16.15 21.46 18.62
N GLY A 39 -16.22 22.28 19.69
CA GLY A 39 -17.29 22.23 20.70
C GLY A 39 -18.69 22.28 20.09
N PRO A 40 -19.09 23.37 19.44
CA PRO A 40 -20.41 23.47 18.78
C PRO A 40 -20.60 22.47 17.66
N LEU A 41 -19.53 22.16 16.91
CA LEU A 41 -19.57 21.24 15.76
C LEU A 41 -19.90 19.81 16.19
N TYR A 42 -19.40 19.39 17.36
CA TYR A 42 -19.55 18.02 17.89
C TYR A 42 -20.68 17.91 18.93
N GLU A 43 -21.41 18.99 19.20
CA GLU A 43 -22.50 18.99 20.15
C GLU A 43 -23.57 17.96 19.76
N GLY A 44 -23.99 17.12 20.70
CA GLY A 44 -24.96 16.05 20.49
C GLY A 44 -24.47 14.89 19.62
N LYS A 45 -23.22 14.89 19.14
CA LYS A 45 -22.63 13.79 18.39
C LYS A 45 -21.94 12.82 19.31
N VAL A 46 -22.03 11.53 18.99
CA VAL A 46 -21.43 10.45 19.77
C VAL A 46 -20.65 9.51 18.85
N GLU A 47 -19.60 8.90 19.40
CA GLU A 47 -18.85 7.81 18.78
C GLU A 47 -19.59 6.47 18.92
N LEU A 48 -19.07 5.43 18.24
CA LEU A 48 -19.60 4.05 18.31
C LEU A 48 -19.80 3.56 19.74
N THR A 49 -18.94 3.98 20.65
CA THR A 49 -18.98 3.63 22.07
C THR A 49 -20.05 4.35 22.88
N GLY A 50 -20.81 5.27 22.28
CA GLY A 50 -21.72 6.17 22.95
C GLY A 50 -21.04 7.35 23.67
N THR A 51 -19.72 7.44 23.60
CA THR A 51 -18.96 8.56 24.17
C THR A 51 -19.20 9.83 23.34
N PRO A 52 -19.44 11.01 23.98
CA PRO A 52 -19.53 12.28 23.27
C PRO A 52 -18.29 12.51 22.40
N LEU A 53 -18.50 12.93 21.14
CA LEU A 53 -17.44 13.04 20.14
C LEU A 53 -16.31 13.96 20.58
N LEU A 54 -16.63 15.10 21.24
CA LEU A 54 -15.61 16.00 21.77
C LEU A 54 -14.76 15.32 22.86
N HIS A 55 -15.36 14.52 23.75
CA HIS A 55 -14.63 13.75 24.76
C HIS A 55 -13.67 12.75 24.13
N HIS A 56 -14.13 12.07 23.08
CA HIS A 56 -13.30 11.14 22.34
C HIS A 56 -12.10 11.85 21.70
N ALA A 57 -12.34 12.97 21.03
CA ALA A 57 -11.32 13.80 20.40
C ALA A 57 -10.25 14.31 21.40
N LEU A 58 -10.72 14.85 22.55
CA LEU A 58 -9.83 15.32 23.62
C LEU A 58 -9.06 14.16 24.28
N GLY A 59 -9.67 12.99 24.41
CA GLY A 59 -9.01 11.79 24.92
C GLY A 59 -7.88 11.31 23.98
N ALA A 60 -8.12 11.28 22.69
CA ALA A 60 -7.09 10.99 21.69
C ALA A 60 -5.98 12.06 21.71
N ALA A 61 -6.35 13.33 21.77
CA ALA A 61 -5.41 14.45 21.90
C ALA A 61 -4.53 14.33 23.16
N SER A 62 -5.11 13.91 24.31
CA SER A 62 -4.36 13.66 25.54
C SER A 62 -3.33 12.57 25.41
N ILE A 63 -3.67 11.47 24.72
CA ILE A 63 -2.74 10.36 24.43
C ILE A 63 -1.55 10.88 23.64
N LEU A 64 -1.79 11.64 22.58
CA LEU A 64 -0.75 12.19 21.70
C LEU A 64 0.10 13.26 22.40
N ALA A 65 -0.51 14.10 23.24
CA ALA A 65 0.19 15.08 24.09
C ALA A 65 1.12 14.37 25.10
N GLY A 66 0.65 13.28 25.72
CA GLY A 66 1.47 12.43 26.60
C GLY A 66 2.65 11.78 25.88
N MET A 67 2.57 11.61 24.57
CA MET A 67 3.67 11.16 23.70
C MET A 67 4.59 12.30 23.23
N ASN A 68 4.36 13.54 23.70
CA ASN A 68 5.09 14.75 23.32
C ASN A 68 5.07 15.06 21.82
N LEU A 69 3.97 14.81 21.11
CA LEU A 69 3.79 15.22 19.72
C LEU A 69 3.52 16.73 19.60
N ASP A 70 3.73 17.26 18.40
CA ASP A 70 3.58 18.68 18.11
C ASP A 70 2.11 19.16 18.19
N TYR A 71 1.91 20.47 18.40
CA TYR A 71 0.61 21.08 18.54
C TYR A 71 -0.27 20.92 17.27
N GLU A 72 0.32 20.83 16.07
CA GLU A 72 -0.40 20.62 14.83
C GLU A 72 -1.06 19.24 14.80
N THR A 73 -0.34 18.21 15.27
CA THR A 73 -0.86 16.84 15.44
C THR A 73 -2.02 16.81 16.43
N ILE A 74 -1.87 17.51 17.56
CA ILE A 74 -2.93 17.61 18.59
C ILE A 74 -4.14 18.35 18.03
N THR A 75 -3.93 19.46 17.31
CA THR A 75 -4.99 20.21 16.65
C THR A 75 -5.75 19.36 15.64
N ALA A 76 -5.03 18.57 14.83
CA ALA A 76 -5.63 17.65 13.87
C ALA A 76 -6.44 16.53 14.56
N ALA A 77 -5.97 16.02 15.71
CA ALA A 77 -6.72 15.05 16.50
C ALA A 77 -8.01 15.63 17.09
N ILE A 78 -8.00 16.88 17.57
CA ILE A 78 -9.22 17.58 18.03
C ILE A 78 -10.20 17.75 16.86
N LEU A 79 -9.71 18.10 15.68
CA LEU A 79 -10.52 18.41 14.49
C LEU A 79 -10.76 17.21 13.56
N HIS A 80 -10.40 15.98 13.97
CA HIS A 80 -10.44 14.79 13.10
C HIS A 80 -11.79 14.55 12.42
N ALA A 81 -12.88 14.78 13.14
CA ALA A 81 -14.23 14.57 12.63
C ALA A 81 -14.86 15.80 11.93
N ALA A 82 -14.15 16.93 11.86
CA ALA A 82 -14.64 18.14 11.21
C ALA A 82 -15.08 17.90 9.74
N PRO A 83 -14.42 17.05 8.92
CA PRO A 83 -14.87 16.76 7.56
C PRO A 83 -16.28 16.17 7.46
N ARG A 84 -16.82 15.60 8.52
CA ARG A 84 -18.17 15.01 8.55
C ARG A 84 -19.28 16.06 8.79
N TYR A 85 -18.94 17.19 9.42
CA TYR A 85 -19.94 18.11 9.97
C TYR A 85 -19.71 19.58 9.57
N LEU A 86 -18.61 19.91 8.91
CA LEU A 86 -18.25 21.28 8.54
C LEU A 86 -18.12 21.40 7.01
N ASP A 87 -19.08 22.10 6.39
CA ASP A 87 -18.99 22.41 4.95
C ASP A 87 -17.80 23.34 4.67
N GLY A 88 -17.05 23.03 3.60
CA GLY A 88 -15.85 23.79 3.25
C GLY A 88 -14.72 23.66 4.29
N TRP A 89 -14.71 22.56 5.05
CA TRP A 89 -13.74 22.31 6.14
C TRP A 89 -12.27 22.48 5.70
N ALA A 90 -11.94 22.06 4.48
CA ALA A 90 -10.57 22.09 3.99
C ALA A 90 -9.99 23.50 3.88
N GLU A 91 -10.82 24.46 3.47
CA GLU A 91 -10.46 25.88 3.37
C GLU A 91 -10.44 26.53 4.74
N LYS A 92 -11.47 26.28 5.56
CA LYS A 92 -11.57 26.85 6.91
C LYS A 92 -10.44 26.38 7.83
N ILE A 93 -10.13 25.06 7.82
CA ILE A 93 -9.01 24.52 8.60
C ILE A 93 -7.68 25.01 8.05
N GLY A 94 -7.50 25.06 6.70
CA GLY A 94 -6.28 25.56 6.09
C GLY A 94 -5.97 27.02 6.42
N GLN A 95 -6.99 27.88 6.46
CA GLN A 95 -6.86 29.30 6.82
C GLN A 95 -6.65 29.50 8.33
N GLY A 96 -7.39 28.74 9.17
CA GLY A 96 -7.36 28.91 10.61
C GLY A 96 -6.17 28.23 11.30
N TYR A 97 -5.68 27.10 10.81
CA TYR A 97 -4.70 26.24 11.49
C TYR A 97 -3.50 25.83 10.61
N GLY A 98 -3.46 26.27 9.36
CA GLY A 98 -2.35 26.01 8.45
C GLY A 98 -2.52 24.75 7.58
N THR A 99 -1.63 24.65 6.58
CA THR A 99 -1.66 23.58 5.57
C THR A 99 -1.37 22.20 6.16
N ASN A 100 -0.48 22.11 7.17
CA ASN A 100 -0.14 20.84 7.80
C ASN A 100 -1.34 20.22 8.52
N VAL A 101 -2.05 21.00 9.34
CA VAL A 101 -3.26 20.52 10.03
C VAL A 101 -4.33 20.09 9.03
N LYS A 102 -4.54 20.88 7.95
CA LYS A 102 -5.45 20.50 6.85
C LYS A 102 -5.07 19.15 6.22
N MET A 103 -3.78 18.92 5.94
CA MET A 103 -3.31 17.67 5.34
C MET A 103 -3.49 16.49 6.30
N LEU A 104 -3.22 16.66 7.58
CA LEU A 104 -3.44 15.63 8.59
C LEU A 104 -4.93 15.26 8.69
N VAL A 105 -5.82 16.24 8.81
CA VAL A 105 -7.28 16.01 8.88
C VAL A 105 -7.79 15.35 7.59
N ALA A 106 -7.27 15.74 6.43
CA ALA A 106 -7.60 15.08 5.15
C ALA A 106 -7.20 13.61 5.14
N GLY A 107 -5.98 13.31 5.58
CA GLY A 107 -5.47 11.93 5.70
C GLY A 107 -6.31 11.07 6.64
N ILE A 108 -6.70 11.61 7.80
CA ILE A 108 -7.58 10.93 8.76
C ILE A 108 -8.94 10.65 8.13
N SER A 109 -9.56 11.65 7.49
CA SER A 109 -10.86 11.50 6.82
C SER A 109 -10.82 10.48 5.68
N GLN A 110 -9.71 10.43 4.94
CA GLN A 110 -9.53 9.42 3.90
C GLN A 110 -9.48 8.00 4.48
N MET A 111 -8.85 7.82 5.64
CA MET A 111 -8.84 6.53 6.35
C MET A 111 -10.22 6.12 6.87
N GLU A 112 -11.05 7.07 7.30
CA GLU A 112 -12.40 6.79 7.84
C GLU A 112 -13.41 6.35 6.79
N ARG A 113 -13.40 6.97 5.61
CA ARG A 113 -14.30 6.57 4.50
C ARG A 113 -14.19 5.10 4.14
N ILE A 114 -13.07 4.50 4.47
CA ILE A 114 -12.77 3.10 4.20
C ILE A 114 -13.52 2.17 5.16
N HIS A 115 -13.66 2.56 6.42
CA HIS A 115 -14.43 1.80 7.41
C HIS A 115 -15.93 1.73 7.06
N LEU A 116 -16.51 2.84 6.60
CA LEU A 116 -17.92 2.93 6.26
C LEU A 116 -18.32 2.04 5.05
N PHE A 117 -17.43 1.88 4.07
CA PHE A 117 -17.68 0.98 2.93
C PHE A 117 -17.66 -0.52 3.32
N SER A 118 -16.96 -0.88 4.40
CA SER A 118 -16.88 -2.27 4.86
C SER A 118 -18.09 -2.70 5.68
N GLU A 119 -18.75 -1.78 6.38
CA GLU A 119 -19.93 -2.07 7.20
C GLU A 119 -21.24 -2.21 6.40
N THR A 120 -21.29 -1.63 5.19
CA THR A 120 -22.49 -1.66 4.32
C THR A 120 -22.58 -2.89 3.40
N SER A 121 -21.50 -3.66 3.26
CA SER A 121 -21.46 -4.85 2.42
C SER A 121 -21.63 -6.10 3.29
N GLY A 122 -22.88 -6.53 3.52
CA GLY A 122 -23.22 -7.72 4.31
C GLY A 122 -22.84 -9.05 3.62
N ALA A 123 -21.56 -9.29 3.40
CA ALA A 123 -21.03 -10.50 2.77
C ALA A 123 -20.21 -11.36 3.72
N LYS A 124 -20.43 -12.68 3.62
CA LYS A 124 -19.98 -13.73 4.55
C LYS A 124 -18.49 -14.05 4.42
N ASP A 125 -17.84 -14.35 5.53
CA ASP A 125 -16.53 -15.00 5.83
C ASP A 125 -15.31 -14.87 4.87
N LYS A 126 -15.47 -14.84 3.56
CA LYS A 126 -14.36 -14.63 2.61
C LYS A 126 -14.01 -13.16 2.39
N ASP A 127 -14.92 -12.26 2.72
CA ASP A 127 -14.74 -10.81 2.53
C ASP A 127 -14.07 -10.13 3.73
N GLU A 128 -14.05 -10.72 4.93
CA GLU A 128 -13.42 -10.13 6.12
C GLU A 128 -11.89 -10.02 5.98
N ALA A 129 -11.22 -11.03 5.45
CA ALA A 129 -9.79 -11.02 5.23
C ALA A 129 -9.40 -9.98 4.16
N ALA A 130 -10.19 -9.88 3.08
CA ALA A 130 -10.00 -8.88 2.04
C ALA A 130 -10.23 -7.45 2.56
N GLN A 131 -11.21 -7.25 3.45
CA GLN A 131 -11.49 -5.96 4.10
C GLN A 131 -10.36 -5.54 5.05
N GLN A 132 -9.87 -6.43 5.89
CA GLN A 132 -8.74 -6.16 6.79
C GLN A 132 -7.48 -5.82 6.00
N THR A 133 -7.25 -6.51 4.88
CA THR A 133 -6.15 -6.26 3.95
C THR A 133 -6.23 -4.87 3.34
N GLU A 134 -7.42 -4.43 2.91
CA GLU A 134 -7.62 -3.12 2.30
C GLU A 134 -7.48 -1.99 3.34
N ILE A 135 -7.91 -2.18 4.59
CA ILE A 135 -7.70 -1.25 5.70
C ILE A 135 -6.20 -1.06 5.93
N LEU A 136 -5.45 -2.16 6.06
CA LEU A 136 -4.01 -2.10 6.28
C LEU A 136 -3.28 -1.45 5.10
N ARG A 137 -3.67 -1.79 3.86
CA ARG A 137 -3.10 -1.18 2.65
C ARG A 137 -3.26 0.34 2.64
N LYS A 138 -4.42 0.84 3.01
CA LYS A 138 -4.71 2.28 3.01
C LYS A 138 -4.05 3.00 4.19
N MET A 139 -3.94 2.33 5.33
CA MET A 139 -3.10 2.83 6.43
C MET A 139 -1.65 2.98 5.99
N LEU A 140 -1.08 2.00 5.30
CA LEU A 140 0.27 2.06 4.75
C LEU A 140 0.44 3.22 3.75
N LEU A 141 -0.55 3.45 2.87
CA LEU A 141 -0.52 4.57 1.93
C LEU A 141 -0.62 5.93 2.62
N ALA A 142 -1.45 6.07 3.64
CA ALA A 142 -1.56 7.31 4.43
C ALA A 142 -0.28 7.60 5.22
N MET A 143 0.40 6.57 5.75
CA MET A 143 1.70 6.71 6.42
C MET A 143 2.78 7.31 5.52
N VAL A 144 2.70 7.05 4.21
CA VAL A 144 3.65 7.58 3.24
C VAL A 144 3.53 9.09 3.09
N GLU A 145 2.31 9.61 3.20
CA GLU A 145 2.07 11.05 3.12
C GLU A 145 2.50 11.74 4.42
N ASP A 146 2.00 11.28 5.57
CA ASP A 146 2.43 11.75 6.89
C ASP A 146 2.13 10.70 7.98
N ILE A 147 3.18 10.27 8.70
CA ILE A 147 3.08 9.25 9.74
C ILE A 147 2.19 9.68 10.91
N ARG A 148 2.08 10.99 11.16
CA ARG A 148 1.24 11.53 12.25
C ARG A 148 -0.23 11.13 12.07
N VAL A 149 -0.71 10.97 10.83
CA VAL A 149 -2.06 10.47 10.55
C VAL A 149 -2.32 9.12 11.22
N VAL A 150 -1.34 8.23 11.15
CA VAL A 150 -1.46 6.90 11.76
C VAL A 150 -1.34 6.96 13.28
N LEU A 151 -0.46 7.80 13.81
CA LEU A 151 -0.37 8.01 15.26
C LEU A 151 -1.70 8.53 15.83
N ILE A 152 -2.37 9.46 15.14
CA ILE A 152 -3.70 9.92 15.50
C ILE A 152 -4.70 8.76 15.48
N LYS A 153 -4.71 7.93 14.44
CA LYS A 153 -5.62 6.77 14.36
C LYS A 153 -5.35 5.72 15.43
N LEU A 154 -4.10 5.49 15.82
CA LEU A 154 -3.76 4.62 16.94
C LEU A 154 -4.28 5.19 18.27
N ALA A 155 -4.15 6.51 18.50
CA ALA A 155 -4.68 7.18 19.68
C ALA A 155 -6.21 7.14 19.74
N GLU A 156 -6.90 7.39 18.62
CA GLU A 156 -8.35 7.24 18.51
C GLU A 156 -8.80 5.80 18.80
N ARG A 157 -8.11 4.80 18.24
CA ARG A 157 -8.43 3.38 18.50
C ARG A 157 -8.22 3.02 19.97
N THR A 158 -7.17 3.53 20.60
CA THR A 158 -6.91 3.34 22.03
C THR A 158 -8.04 3.95 22.85
N GLN A 159 -8.46 5.18 22.53
CA GLN A 159 -9.56 5.86 23.19
C GLN A 159 -10.89 5.11 22.99
N THR A 160 -11.15 4.58 21.81
CA THR A 160 -12.32 3.71 21.55
C THR A 160 -12.32 2.48 22.48
N LEU A 161 -11.19 1.78 22.59
CA LEU A 161 -11.09 0.58 23.45
C LEU A 161 -11.27 0.89 24.93
N ARG A 162 -10.81 2.05 25.40
CA ARG A 162 -11.01 2.50 26.80
C ARG A 162 -12.49 2.61 27.17
N HIS A 163 -13.34 2.94 26.19
CA HIS A 163 -14.78 3.15 26.37
C HIS A 163 -15.66 2.05 25.75
N LEU A 164 -15.06 0.97 25.29
CA LEU A 164 -15.75 -0.08 24.53
C LEU A 164 -16.76 -0.88 25.39
N SER A 165 -16.71 -0.78 26.71
CA SER A 165 -17.65 -1.46 27.62
C SER A 165 -19.12 -1.05 27.43
N GLY A 166 -19.39 0.10 26.83
CA GLY A 166 -20.72 0.62 26.57
C GLY A 166 -21.45 0.00 25.36
N VAL A 167 -20.79 -0.86 24.58
CA VAL A 167 -21.32 -1.47 23.34
C VAL A 167 -21.67 -2.94 23.56
N GLY A 168 -22.47 -3.53 22.66
CA GLY A 168 -22.81 -4.94 22.69
C GLY A 168 -21.60 -5.88 22.55
N GLU A 169 -21.67 -7.07 23.14
CA GLU A 169 -20.54 -8.02 23.24
C GLU A 169 -19.96 -8.41 21.89
N GLU A 170 -20.80 -8.58 20.87
CA GLU A 170 -20.36 -8.91 19.50
C GLU A 170 -19.46 -7.81 18.90
N GLN A 171 -19.91 -6.55 19.05
CA GLN A 171 -19.15 -5.40 18.58
C GLN A 171 -17.85 -5.19 19.39
N GLN A 172 -17.88 -5.49 20.71
CA GLN A 172 -16.67 -5.49 21.54
C GLN A 172 -15.63 -6.47 21.02
N LYS A 173 -16.04 -7.73 20.72
CA LYS A 173 -15.15 -8.77 20.20
C LYS A 173 -14.59 -8.40 18.83
N LEU A 174 -15.45 -7.93 17.91
CA LEU A 174 -15.03 -7.52 16.58
C LEU A 174 -13.97 -6.39 16.63
N THR A 175 -14.27 -5.33 17.41
CA THR A 175 -13.34 -4.19 17.57
C THR A 175 -12.02 -4.62 18.20
N ALA A 176 -12.05 -5.47 19.21
CA ALA A 176 -10.86 -6.00 19.88
C ALA A 176 -10.05 -6.92 18.95
N GLN A 177 -10.69 -7.76 18.13
CA GLN A 177 -10.04 -8.63 17.16
C GLN A 177 -9.34 -7.81 16.06
N GLN A 178 -10.01 -6.82 15.48
CA GLN A 178 -9.41 -5.89 14.53
C GLN A 178 -8.21 -5.15 15.14
N THR A 179 -8.32 -4.75 16.41
CA THR A 179 -7.21 -4.05 17.09
C THR A 179 -6.01 -4.97 17.25
N ARG A 180 -6.22 -6.21 17.68
CA ARG A 180 -5.15 -7.20 17.86
C ARG A 180 -4.50 -7.61 16.54
N SER A 181 -5.27 -7.68 15.45
CA SER A 181 -4.76 -8.12 14.13
C SER A 181 -4.08 -7.00 13.32
N ILE A 182 -4.49 -5.74 13.50
CA ILE A 182 -4.05 -4.63 12.66
C ILE A 182 -3.31 -3.55 13.46
N PHE A 183 -3.97 -2.98 14.48
CA PHE A 183 -3.46 -1.76 15.13
C PHE A 183 -2.30 -2.03 16.09
N ALA A 184 -2.35 -3.10 16.88
CA ALA A 184 -1.28 -3.45 17.81
C ALA A 184 0.01 -3.87 17.08
N PRO A 185 0.00 -4.72 16.04
CA PRO A 185 1.15 -4.96 15.19
C PRO A 185 1.71 -3.70 14.53
N LEU A 186 0.84 -2.80 14.10
CA LEU A 186 1.24 -1.53 13.51
C LEU A 186 1.96 -0.63 14.53
N ALA A 187 1.42 -0.48 15.74
CA ALA A 187 2.06 0.26 16.83
C ALA A 187 3.42 -0.35 17.21
N ASN A 188 3.53 -1.70 17.18
CA ASN A 188 4.79 -2.41 17.40
C ASN A 188 5.85 -2.04 16.34
N ARG A 189 5.47 -2.01 15.07
CA ARG A 189 6.37 -1.66 13.96
C ARG A 189 6.81 -0.21 13.98
N LEU A 190 5.92 0.69 14.37
CA LEU A 190 6.24 2.10 14.56
C LEU A 190 7.11 2.34 15.80
N GLY A 191 7.39 1.30 16.58
CA GLY A 191 8.13 1.40 17.82
C GLY A 191 7.37 2.16 18.93
N VAL A 192 6.06 2.40 18.75
CA VAL A 192 5.23 3.12 19.73
C VAL A 192 4.74 2.13 20.78
N TRP A 193 5.65 1.71 21.65
CA TRP A 193 5.42 0.64 22.62
C TRP A 193 4.32 0.94 23.63
N GLN A 194 4.20 2.22 24.03
CA GLN A 194 3.15 2.64 24.96
C GLN A 194 1.76 2.32 24.41
N LEU A 195 1.47 2.71 23.17
CA LEU A 195 0.19 2.40 22.53
C LEU A 195 0.04 0.91 22.22
N LYS A 196 1.12 0.26 21.79
CA LYS A 196 1.10 -1.18 21.52
C LYS A 196 0.61 -1.98 22.72
N TRP A 197 1.23 -1.76 23.88
CA TRP A 197 0.88 -2.52 25.08
C TRP A 197 -0.55 -2.25 25.54
N GLU A 198 -0.98 -0.99 25.50
CA GLU A 198 -2.34 -0.64 25.87
C GLU A 198 -3.38 -1.25 24.91
N LEU A 199 -3.13 -1.20 23.61
CA LEU A 199 -3.98 -1.83 22.59
C LEU A 199 -4.07 -3.36 22.79
N GLU A 200 -2.96 -4.01 23.10
CA GLU A 200 -2.91 -5.44 23.39
C GLU A 200 -3.67 -5.81 24.68
N ASP A 201 -3.42 -5.08 25.78
CA ASP A 201 -4.08 -5.33 27.08
C ASP A 201 -5.57 -5.10 27.00
N LEU A 202 -6.02 -3.99 26.38
CA LEU A 202 -7.43 -3.71 26.20
C LEU A 202 -8.10 -4.71 25.25
N SER A 203 -7.42 -5.15 24.20
CA SER A 203 -7.97 -6.16 23.30
C SER A 203 -8.20 -7.50 24.00
N VAL A 204 -7.24 -7.99 24.78
CA VAL A 204 -7.38 -9.27 25.50
C VAL A 204 -8.45 -9.22 26.58
N ARG A 205 -8.67 -8.04 27.19
CA ARG A 205 -9.75 -7.82 28.16
C ARG A 205 -11.12 -8.14 27.56
N TYR A 206 -11.36 -7.84 26.28
CA TYR A 206 -12.63 -8.10 25.59
C TYR A 206 -12.66 -9.44 24.89
N LEU A 207 -11.54 -9.95 24.39
CA LEU A 207 -11.48 -11.24 23.70
C LEU A 207 -11.47 -12.42 24.65
N GLU A 208 -10.78 -12.29 25.79
CA GLU A 208 -10.58 -13.37 26.76
C GLU A 208 -10.83 -12.86 28.21
N PRO A 209 -12.04 -12.39 28.51
CA PRO A 209 -12.32 -11.69 29.78
C PRO A 209 -12.11 -12.56 31.01
N GLY A 210 -12.31 -13.88 30.89
CA GLY A 210 -12.08 -14.84 31.99
C GLY A 210 -10.61 -14.92 32.37
N LEU A 211 -9.75 -15.14 31.36
CA LEU A 211 -8.31 -15.24 31.55
C LEU A 211 -7.69 -13.91 31.99
N TYR A 212 -8.16 -12.80 31.41
CA TYR A 212 -7.73 -11.45 31.83
C TYR A 212 -8.00 -11.20 33.31
N LYS A 213 -9.25 -11.48 33.79
CA LYS A 213 -9.65 -11.32 35.20
C LYS A 213 -8.85 -12.24 36.13
N GLN A 214 -8.59 -13.48 35.71
CA GLN A 214 -7.78 -14.43 36.48
C GLN A 214 -6.36 -13.91 36.69
N VAL A 215 -5.67 -13.49 35.61
CA VAL A 215 -4.31 -12.97 35.70
C VAL A 215 -4.28 -11.63 36.47
N ALA A 216 -5.26 -10.74 36.26
CA ALA A 216 -5.37 -9.49 37.02
C ALA A 216 -5.50 -9.73 38.52
N ARG A 217 -6.35 -10.70 38.93
CA ARG A 217 -6.49 -11.08 40.35
C ARG A 217 -5.19 -11.63 40.93
N LEU A 218 -4.50 -12.55 40.25
CA LEU A 218 -3.22 -13.10 40.71
C LEU A 218 -2.13 -12.04 40.83
N LEU A 219 -2.17 -11.01 39.97
CA LEU A 219 -1.28 -9.85 40.06
C LEU A 219 -1.63 -8.98 41.27
N ASP A 220 -2.90 -8.79 41.57
CA ASP A 220 -3.36 -7.95 42.68
C ASP A 220 -3.11 -8.61 44.04
N GLU A 221 -3.42 -9.90 44.18
CA GLU A 221 -3.18 -10.68 45.43
C GLU A 221 -1.70 -10.66 45.86
N ARG A 222 -0.76 -10.57 44.92
CA ARG A 222 0.69 -10.54 45.19
C ARG A 222 1.28 -9.12 45.08
N ARG A 223 0.46 -8.11 45.02
CA ARG A 223 0.88 -6.73 44.75
C ARG A 223 1.82 -6.18 45.82
N ALA A 224 1.43 -6.24 47.07
CA ALA A 224 2.19 -5.69 48.18
C ALA A 224 3.59 -6.36 48.30
N ASP A 225 3.64 -7.71 48.25
CA ASP A 225 4.89 -8.45 48.32
C ASP A 225 5.80 -8.15 47.14
N ARG A 226 5.20 -7.96 45.95
CA ARG A 226 5.95 -7.64 44.72
C ARG A 226 6.51 -6.21 44.79
N GLU A 227 5.71 -5.23 45.24
CA GLU A 227 6.12 -3.84 45.37
C GLU A 227 7.27 -3.72 46.38
N GLN A 228 7.18 -4.40 47.52
CA GLN A 228 8.23 -4.40 48.54
C GLN A 228 9.50 -5.08 48.00
N TYR A 229 9.37 -6.19 47.32
CA TYR A 229 10.52 -6.89 46.71
C TYR A 229 11.20 -5.99 45.67
N ILE A 230 10.45 -5.36 44.76
CA ILE A 230 11.00 -4.44 43.75
C ILE A 230 11.66 -3.23 44.43
N ALA A 231 11.10 -2.69 45.50
CA ALA A 231 11.70 -1.58 46.22
C ALA A 231 13.06 -1.95 46.82
N ASP A 232 13.20 -3.19 47.37
CA ASP A 232 14.48 -3.70 47.89
C ASP A 232 15.51 -3.86 46.76
N VAL A 233 15.12 -4.47 45.63
CA VAL A 233 16.00 -4.62 44.46
C VAL A 233 16.43 -3.27 43.90
N VAL A 234 15.51 -2.31 43.75
CA VAL A 234 15.80 -0.94 43.30
C VAL A 234 16.77 -0.22 44.22
N SER A 235 16.59 -0.35 45.54
CA SER A 235 17.48 0.28 46.55
C SER A 235 18.91 -0.24 46.40
N ARG A 236 19.10 -1.57 46.29
CA ARG A 236 20.41 -2.20 46.15
C ARG A 236 21.09 -1.81 44.83
N LEU A 237 20.36 -1.79 43.72
CA LEU A 237 20.88 -1.36 42.43
C LEU A 237 21.29 0.11 42.43
N LYS A 238 20.47 1.01 43.01
CA LYS A 238 20.81 2.43 43.15
C LYS A 238 22.10 2.62 43.96
N GLN A 239 22.25 1.90 45.08
CA GLN A 239 23.45 1.95 45.88
C GLN A 239 24.67 1.50 45.11
N ALA A 240 24.63 0.35 44.43
CA ALA A 240 25.75 -0.19 43.67
C ALA A 240 26.16 0.72 42.49
N LEU A 241 25.20 1.25 41.76
CA LEU A 241 25.45 2.16 40.63
C LEU A 241 26.06 3.48 41.13
N SER A 242 25.55 4.04 42.24
CA SER A 242 26.08 5.25 42.84
C SER A 242 27.55 5.04 43.33
N GLN A 243 27.87 3.90 43.97
CA GLN A 243 29.22 3.58 44.40
C GLN A 243 30.19 3.44 43.21
N ALA A 244 29.70 2.98 42.06
CA ALA A 244 30.46 2.88 40.83
C ALA A 244 30.55 4.18 40.04
N GLY A 245 29.94 5.26 40.52
CA GLY A 245 29.92 6.55 39.83
C GLY A 245 29.10 6.56 38.54
N ILE A 246 28.12 5.65 38.39
CA ILE A 246 27.26 5.57 37.22
C ILE A 246 25.94 6.33 37.51
N PRO A 247 25.71 7.49 36.88
CA PRO A 247 24.45 8.24 37.03
C PRO A 247 23.32 7.49 36.30
N ALA A 248 22.39 6.98 37.08
CA ALA A 248 21.29 6.18 36.54
C ALA A 248 20.03 6.29 37.39
N GLU A 249 18.91 6.28 36.74
CA GLU A 249 17.60 6.10 37.36
C GLU A 249 17.21 4.62 37.36
N VAL A 250 16.82 4.09 38.52
CA VAL A 250 16.35 2.70 38.64
C VAL A 250 14.88 2.72 39.05
N THR A 251 14.03 2.07 38.26
CA THR A 251 12.58 1.99 38.48
C THR A 251 12.07 0.57 38.35
N GLY A 252 11.02 0.23 39.12
CA GLY A 252 10.26 -1.00 38.88
C GLY A 252 9.50 -0.91 37.55
N ARG A 253 9.43 -2.02 36.80
CA ARG A 253 8.68 -2.10 35.56
C ARG A 253 7.51 -3.07 35.73
N PRO A 254 6.25 -2.57 35.77
CA PRO A 254 5.09 -3.44 35.74
C PRO A 254 5.02 -4.15 34.38
N LYS A 255 4.76 -5.46 34.39
CA LYS A 255 4.56 -6.22 33.16
C LYS A 255 3.09 -6.20 32.75
N HIS A 256 2.84 -6.00 31.47
CA HIS A 256 1.50 -5.94 30.90
C HIS A 256 0.81 -7.32 30.94
N ILE A 257 -0.48 -7.36 31.21
CA ILE A 257 -1.28 -8.57 31.38
C ILE A 257 -1.23 -9.44 30.11
N TYR A 258 -1.35 -8.81 28.95
CA TYR A 258 -1.23 -9.51 27.65
C TYR A 258 0.11 -10.23 27.51
N SER A 259 1.20 -9.57 27.87
CA SER A 259 2.54 -10.18 27.78
C SER A 259 2.69 -11.42 28.69
N ILE A 260 2.05 -11.36 29.86
CA ILE A 260 1.98 -12.50 30.79
C ILE A 260 1.15 -13.63 30.17
N ILE A 261 -0.06 -13.34 29.72
CA ILE A 261 -0.94 -14.32 29.07
C ILE A 261 -0.29 -14.97 27.88
N ASN A 262 0.36 -14.17 27.01
CA ASN A 262 1.04 -14.70 25.84
C ASN A 262 2.21 -15.63 26.20
N LYS A 263 2.99 -15.27 27.21
CA LYS A 263 4.08 -16.14 27.69
C LYS A 263 3.59 -17.43 28.31
N MET A 264 2.49 -17.40 29.10
CA MET A 264 1.82 -18.58 29.62
C MET A 264 1.40 -19.53 28.50
N LYS A 265 0.78 -19.00 27.45
CA LYS A 265 0.33 -19.79 26.28
C LYS A 265 1.50 -20.37 25.47
N LEU A 266 2.52 -19.57 25.16
CA LEU A 266 3.66 -20.01 24.35
C LEU A 266 4.54 -21.04 25.04
N LYS A 267 4.79 -20.90 26.35
CA LYS A 267 5.62 -21.81 27.14
C LYS A 267 4.81 -22.90 27.83
N GLN A 268 3.47 -22.89 27.72
CA GLN A 268 2.54 -23.81 28.40
C GLN A 268 2.79 -23.88 29.93
N MET A 269 3.08 -22.73 30.54
CA MET A 269 3.46 -22.60 31.95
C MET A 269 2.34 -21.91 32.74
N ASP A 270 2.22 -22.27 34.03
CA ASP A 270 1.35 -21.58 34.95
C ASP A 270 1.92 -20.23 35.40
N PHE A 271 1.02 -19.34 35.88
CA PHE A 271 1.42 -18.01 36.38
C PHE A 271 2.50 -18.06 37.48
N SER A 272 2.49 -19.11 38.32
CA SER A 272 3.47 -19.32 39.40
C SER A 272 4.87 -19.63 38.91
N GLU A 273 5.01 -20.14 37.70
CA GLU A 273 6.27 -20.52 37.08
C GLU A 273 6.92 -19.37 36.27
N LEU A 274 6.22 -18.25 36.16
CA LEU A 274 6.73 -17.07 35.44
C LEU A 274 7.73 -16.30 36.28
N TYR A 275 8.99 -16.33 35.89
CA TYR A 275 10.09 -15.62 36.56
C TYR A 275 10.04 -14.09 36.33
N ASP A 276 9.56 -13.63 35.18
CA ASP A 276 9.63 -12.25 34.71
C ASP A 276 8.46 -11.34 35.06
N VAL A 277 7.65 -11.74 36.04
CA VAL A 277 6.60 -10.88 36.64
C VAL A 277 7.22 -9.75 37.47
N ARG A 278 8.48 -9.93 37.89
CA ARG A 278 9.30 -8.95 38.63
C ARG A 278 10.35 -8.41 37.68
N ALA A 279 10.23 -7.16 37.31
CA ALA A 279 11.20 -6.51 36.42
C ALA A 279 11.59 -5.13 36.95
N VAL A 280 12.86 -4.78 36.73
CA VAL A 280 13.39 -3.45 37.00
C VAL A 280 14.05 -2.90 35.74
N ARG A 281 14.08 -1.58 35.66
CA ARG A 281 14.72 -0.86 34.55
C ARG A 281 15.78 0.08 35.10
N ILE A 282 16.95 0.05 34.48
CA ILE A 282 18.07 0.96 34.73
C ILE A 282 18.18 1.90 33.52
N LEU A 283 17.94 3.19 33.74
CA LEU A 283 18.09 4.24 32.73
C LEU A 283 19.38 5.00 33.02
N ILE A 284 20.36 4.84 32.17
CA ILE A 284 21.66 5.50 32.31
C ILE A 284 21.60 6.86 31.66
N ASP A 285 22.10 7.87 32.38
CA ASP A 285 22.21 9.23 31.85
C ASP A 285 23.32 9.26 30.80
N ASP A 286 22.98 9.68 29.59
CA ASP A 286 23.86 9.84 28.43
C ASP A 286 24.24 11.32 28.18
N ASN A 287 23.86 12.19 29.09
CA ASN A 287 24.24 13.60 29.08
C ASN A 287 25.64 13.79 29.70
N GLN A 288 26.25 14.95 29.45
CA GLN A 288 27.50 15.34 30.08
C GLN A 288 27.33 15.37 31.62
N VAL A 289 28.19 14.67 32.31
CA VAL A 289 28.34 14.81 33.78
C VAL A 289 29.56 15.69 34.01
N ASP A 290 29.37 16.81 34.69
CA ASP A 290 30.43 17.81 34.95
C ASP A 290 31.19 18.29 33.70
N GLY A 291 30.49 18.35 32.55
CA GLY A 291 31.07 18.80 31.26
C GLY A 291 31.83 17.70 30.49
N ILE A 292 31.86 16.47 30.98
CA ILE A 292 32.50 15.32 30.33
C ILE A 292 31.43 14.46 29.64
N PRO A 293 31.58 14.15 28.33
CA PRO A 293 30.66 13.24 27.64
C PRO A 293 30.71 11.86 28.28
N VAL A 294 29.57 11.34 28.70
CA VAL A 294 29.46 9.96 29.21
C VAL A 294 29.25 9.03 28.00
N ASP A 295 30.12 8.05 27.83
CA ASP A 295 29.85 6.94 26.90
C ASP A 295 28.75 6.06 27.49
N GLY A 296 27.50 6.39 27.15
CA GLY A 296 26.31 5.74 27.68
C GLY A 296 26.27 4.24 27.35
N ILE A 297 26.80 3.81 26.20
CA ILE A 297 26.88 2.38 25.83
C ILE A 297 27.81 1.64 26.77
N ARG A 298 29.01 2.17 26.97
CA ARG A 298 29.99 1.59 27.91
C ARG A 298 29.44 1.51 29.34
N ALA A 299 28.74 2.54 29.77
CA ALA A 299 28.08 2.57 31.07
C ALA A 299 26.97 1.49 31.19
N CYS A 300 26.23 1.18 30.12
CA CYS A 300 25.27 0.07 30.10
C CYS A 300 25.94 -1.30 30.37
N TYR A 301 27.04 -1.58 29.71
CA TYR A 301 27.77 -2.84 29.96
C TYR A 301 28.46 -2.88 31.35
N THR A 302 28.91 -1.74 31.84
CA THR A 302 29.42 -1.64 33.22
C THR A 302 28.31 -1.90 34.25
N ALA A 303 27.12 -1.35 34.03
CA ALA A 303 25.95 -1.62 34.88
C ALA A 303 25.54 -3.10 34.82
N LEU A 304 25.61 -3.76 33.65
CA LEU A 304 25.38 -5.20 33.49
C LEU A 304 26.34 -6.00 34.36
N ALA A 305 27.64 -5.68 34.32
CA ALA A 305 28.64 -6.36 35.13
C ALA A 305 28.35 -6.21 36.63
N LEU A 306 27.93 -5.03 37.09
CA LEU A 306 27.52 -4.81 38.48
C LEU A 306 26.28 -5.62 38.88
N VAL A 307 25.29 -5.72 37.99
CA VAL A 307 24.11 -6.55 38.23
C VAL A 307 24.49 -8.00 38.41
N HIS A 308 25.39 -8.54 37.55
CA HIS A 308 25.88 -9.93 37.63
C HIS A 308 26.81 -10.15 38.81
N GLN A 309 27.48 -9.13 39.31
CA GLN A 309 28.26 -9.18 40.55
C GLN A 309 27.37 -9.26 41.79
N LEU A 310 26.23 -8.57 41.78
CA LEU A 310 25.26 -8.58 42.88
C LEU A 310 24.49 -9.90 42.95
N TRP A 311 24.14 -10.46 41.80
CA TRP A 311 23.29 -11.64 41.70
C TRP A 311 23.69 -12.54 40.54
N PRO A 312 23.66 -13.88 40.72
CA PRO A 312 24.00 -14.81 39.67
C PRO A 312 23.00 -14.71 38.48
N PRO A 313 23.47 -14.58 37.24
CA PRO A 313 22.62 -14.52 36.05
C PRO A 313 22.01 -15.88 35.72
N ILE A 314 20.86 -15.85 35.05
CA ILE A 314 20.21 -17.00 34.42
C ILE A 314 20.61 -16.99 32.94
N GLU A 315 21.56 -17.85 32.55
CA GLU A 315 22.21 -17.81 31.24
C GLU A 315 21.24 -17.88 30.03
N SER A 316 20.15 -18.64 30.18
CA SER A 316 19.14 -18.78 29.10
C SER A 316 18.25 -17.55 28.88
N GLU A 317 18.35 -16.56 29.74
CA GLU A 317 17.46 -15.35 29.72
C GLU A 317 18.33 -14.07 29.61
N PHE A 318 19.40 -14.12 28.80
CA PHE A 318 20.21 -12.95 28.46
C PHE A 318 20.06 -12.59 26.98
N ASP A 319 19.72 -11.33 26.71
CA ASP A 319 19.60 -10.78 25.36
C ASP A 319 20.35 -9.44 25.25
N ASP A 320 21.23 -9.33 24.27
CA ASP A 320 21.95 -8.09 23.94
C ASP A 320 21.38 -7.42 22.70
N TYR A 321 20.38 -6.56 22.93
CA TYR A 321 19.80 -5.74 21.87
C TYR A 321 20.51 -4.40 21.66
N ILE A 322 21.61 -4.11 22.35
CA ILE A 322 22.50 -2.99 22.04
C ILE A 322 23.43 -3.37 20.90
N ALA A 323 24.09 -4.55 21.01
CA ALA A 323 24.95 -5.09 19.97
C ALA A 323 24.14 -5.57 18.75
N HIS A 324 22.97 -6.17 18.97
CA HIS A 324 22.07 -6.72 17.94
C HIS A 324 20.67 -6.13 18.07
N PRO A 325 20.45 -4.89 17.58
CA PRO A 325 19.14 -4.23 17.66
C PRO A 325 18.04 -5.05 16.95
N LYS A 326 16.83 -5.00 17.48
CA LYS A 326 15.66 -5.59 16.80
C LYS A 326 15.36 -4.86 15.50
N SER A 327 14.54 -5.44 14.63
CA SER A 327 14.14 -4.87 13.33
C SER A 327 13.49 -3.49 13.43
N ASN A 328 12.97 -3.10 14.59
CA ASN A 328 12.40 -1.79 14.91
C ASN A 328 13.36 -0.86 15.67
N ASP A 329 14.67 -1.12 15.57
CA ASP A 329 15.76 -0.39 16.27
C ASP A 329 15.62 -0.32 17.79
N TYR A 330 14.93 -1.30 18.40
CA TYR A 330 14.88 -1.44 19.85
C TYR A 330 16.23 -1.82 20.39
N ARG A 331 16.77 -1.06 21.36
CA ARG A 331 18.07 -1.26 21.99
C ARG A 331 17.93 -1.34 23.51
N SER A 332 18.44 -2.39 24.12
CA SER A 332 18.49 -2.59 25.57
C SER A 332 19.28 -3.86 25.88
N LEU A 333 19.98 -3.93 27.00
CA LEU A 333 20.42 -5.20 27.55
C LEU A 333 19.30 -5.76 28.42
N HIS A 334 18.99 -7.03 28.25
CA HIS A 334 18.05 -7.78 29.09
C HIS A 334 18.76 -8.89 29.76
N THR A 335 18.68 -9.00 31.08
CA THR A 335 19.22 -10.12 31.84
C THR A 335 18.24 -10.49 32.94
N ALA A 336 18.07 -11.79 33.18
CA ALA A 336 17.40 -12.29 34.37
C ALA A 336 18.43 -12.78 35.37
N VAL A 337 18.26 -12.43 36.63
CA VAL A 337 19.14 -12.81 37.70
C VAL A 337 18.38 -13.44 38.88
N VAL A 338 19.03 -14.28 39.65
CA VAL A 338 18.50 -14.84 40.91
C VAL A 338 18.73 -13.80 42.02
N GLY A 339 17.73 -12.94 42.22
CA GLY A 339 17.78 -11.82 43.14
C GLY A 339 17.56 -12.20 44.60
N PRO A 340 17.23 -11.23 45.48
CA PRO A 340 16.95 -11.48 46.88
C PRO A 340 15.93 -12.60 47.10
N ARG A 341 16.06 -13.35 48.22
CA ARG A 341 15.17 -14.46 48.55
C ARG A 341 15.12 -15.60 47.53
N GLY A 342 16.11 -15.70 46.61
CA GLY A 342 16.14 -16.73 45.58
C GLY A 342 15.08 -16.53 44.46
N LEU A 343 14.46 -15.36 44.35
CA LEU A 343 13.44 -15.05 43.35
C LEU A 343 14.06 -14.40 42.11
N ALA A 344 13.70 -14.87 40.95
CA ALA A 344 14.17 -14.28 39.69
C ALA A 344 13.62 -12.86 39.46
N VAL A 345 14.49 -11.99 38.92
CA VAL A 345 14.14 -10.63 38.50
C VAL A 345 14.78 -10.32 37.15
N GLU A 346 13.96 -9.79 36.23
CA GLU A 346 14.43 -9.28 34.94
C GLU A 346 15.00 -7.86 35.15
N VAL A 347 16.21 -7.60 34.65
CA VAL A 347 16.83 -6.28 34.65
C VAL A 347 17.04 -5.81 33.23
N GLN A 348 16.44 -4.67 32.90
CA GLN A 348 16.58 -4.01 31.61
C GLN A 348 17.50 -2.80 31.75
N ILE A 349 18.57 -2.74 30.97
CA ILE A 349 19.57 -1.67 31.03
C ILE A 349 19.66 -0.98 29.69
N ARG A 350 19.50 0.34 29.67
CA ARG A 350 19.58 1.17 28.47
C ARG A 350 19.83 2.63 28.82
N THR A 351 20.26 3.43 27.83
CA THR A 351 20.40 4.88 28.03
C THR A 351 19.03 5.56 28.00
N ARG A 352 18.96 6.81 28.47
CA ARG A 352 17.73 7.63 28.33
C ARG A 352 17.37 7.90 26.88
N GLU A 353 18.34 8.04 26.00
CA GLU A 353 18.10 8.16 24.55
C GLU A 353 17.48 6.89 23.97
N MET A 354 18.07 5.73 24.24
CA MET A 354 17.51 4.44 23.85
C MET A 354 16.10 4.23 24.43
N HIS A 355 15.86 4.71 25.65
CA HIS A 355 14.55 4.63 26.28
C HIS A 355 13.52 5.49 25.54
N ARG A 356 13.84 6.76 25.27
CA ARG A 356 12.95 7.64 24.51
C ARG A 356 12.64 7.07 23.14
N HIS A 357 13.68 6.57 22.44
CA HIS A 357 13.50 5.93 21.14
C HIS A 357 12.61 4.67 21.24
N SER A 358 12.78 3.87 22.30
CA SER A 358 11.95 2.67 22.52
C SER A 358 10.51 2.98 22.87
N GLU A 359 10.21 4.00 23.69
CA GLU A 359 8.82 4.30 24.10
C GLU A 359 8.02 5.04 23.03
N LEU A 360 8.67 5.95 22.31
CA LEU A 360 8.04 6.84 21.36
C LEU A 360 8.25 6.42 19.90
N GLY A 361 9.23 5.56 19.62
CA GLY A 361 9.52 5.08 18.28
C GLY A 361 9.68 6.23 17.27
N VAL A 362 8.98 6.13 16.16
CA VAL A 362 9.01 7.14 15.09
C VAL A 362 8.54 8.53 15.57
N ALA A 363 7.71 8.60 16.61
CA ALA A 363 7.26 9.87 17.18
C ALA A 363 8.42 10.67 17.83
N ALA A 364 9.45 10.00 18.38
CA ALA A 364 10.63 10.66 18.93
C ALA A 364 11.46 11.39 17.87
N HIS A 365 11.56 10.82 16.68
CA HIS A 365 12.31 11.42 15.58
C HIS A 365 11.68 12.68 15.00
N TRP A 366 10.36 12.81 15.08
CA TRP A 366 9.63 13.92 14.50
C TRP A 366 9.94 15.26 15.20
N ARG A 367 10.07 15.27 16.50
CA ARG A 367 10.31 16.48 17.30
C ARG A 367 11.73 17.04 17.20
N TYR A 368 12.74 16.18 17.00
CA TYR A 368 14.15 16.61 17.00
C TYR A 368 14.55 17.40 15.74
N LYS A 369 13.74 17.38 14.68
CA LYS A 369 14.12 17.86 13.34
C LYS A 369 13.44 19.15 12.84
N GLU A 370 12.68 19.87 13.66
CA GLU A 370 12.12 21.18 13.25
C GLU A 370 13.18 22.24 12.87
N GLY A 371 14.48 22.00 13.10
CA GLY A 371 15.59 22.90 12.76
C GLY A 371 16.58 22.40 11.69
N GLY A 372 16.41 21.23 11.07
CA GLY A 372 17.42 20.56 10.21
C GLY A 372 17.05 20.41 8.73
N LYS A 373 18.07 20.41 7.87
CA LYS A 373 18.03 20.42 6.40
C LYS A 373 17.14 19.35 5.74
N PRO A 374 16.53 19.62 4.54
CA PRO A 374 15.46 18.81 3.92
C PRO A 374 15.83 17.39 3.43
N ASP A 375 17.11 17.07 3.24
CA ASP A 375 17.55 15.87 2.50
C ASP A 375 17.54 14.55 3.31
N THR A 376 17.73 14.62 4.62
CA THR A 376 17.76 13.41 5.47
C THR A 376 16.37 12.81 5.73
N ARG A 377 15.31 13.60 5.62
CA ARG A 377 13.91 13.13 5.82
C ARG A 377 13.43 12.14 4.76
N PHE A 378 14.00 12.21 3.58
CA PHE A 378 13.60 11.38 2.44
C PHE A 378 14.15 9.96 2.56
N ASP A 379 15.44 9.82 2.84
CA ASP A 379 16.11 8.52 2.94
C ASP A 379 15.61 7.72 4.15
N GLU A 380 15.26 8.40 5.26
CA GLU A 380 14.66 7.79 6.44
C GLU A 380 13.22 7.31 6.17
N LYS A 381 12.39 8.08 5.47
CA LYS A 381 11.05 7.63 5.03
C LYS A 381 11.14 6.41 4.12
N ILE A 382 12.12 6.37 3.23
CA ILE A 382 12.34 5.22 2.34
C ILE A 382 12.82 4.00 3.12
N ALA A 383 13.79 4.15 4.02
CA ALA A 383 14.29 3.06 4.84
C ALA A 383 13.16 2.46 5.69
N TRP A 384 12.35 3.31 6.29
CA TRP A 384 11.21 2.89 7.10
C TRP A 384 10.11 2.21 6.27
N LEU A 385 9.81 2.70 5.06
CA LEU A 385 8.85 2.07 4.16
C LEU A 385 9.37 0.74 3.58
N ARG A 386 10.68 0.63 3.34
CA ARG A 386 11.32 -0.67 3.04
C ARG A 386 11.09 -1.65 4.18
N GLN A 387 11.30 -1.23 5.42
CA GLN A 387 11.05 -2.04 6.61
C GLN A 387 9.60 -2.52 6.70
N ILE A 388 8.62 -1.67 6.36
CA ILE A 388 7.21 -2.07 6.32
C ILE A 388 6.93 -3.04 5.16
N LEU A 389 7.57 -2.84 4.00
CA LEU A 389 7.41 -3.69 2.83
C LEU A 389 8.15 -5.04 2.98
N GLU A 390 9.26 -5.06 3.71
CA GLU A 390 10.00 -6.25 4.15
C GLU A 390 9.23 -7.06 5.22
N TRP A 391 8.18 -6.49 5.80
CA TRP A 391 7.22 -7.17 6.68
C TRP A 391 6.71 -8.50 6.11
N LYS A 392 6.83 -8.70 4.82
CA LYS A 392 6.55 -9.95 4.13
C LYS A 392 7.35 -11.15 4.67
N GLU A 393 8.54 -10.95 5.22
CA GLU A 393 9.45 -12.04 5.59
C GLU A 393 9.33 -12.49 7.07
N ASP A 394 9.07 -11.57 8.00
CA ASP A 394 9.09 -11.84 9.45
C ASP A 394 7.82 -12.50 10.03
N LEU A 395 6.71 -12.51 9.30
CA LEU A 395 5.46 -13.12 9.76
C LEU A 395 5.36 -14.63 9.52
N SER A 396 6.44 -15.29 9.12
CA SER A 396 6.46 -16.73 8.78
C SER A 396 6.28 -17.70 9.95
N GLY A 397 6.00 -17.21 11.15
CA GLY A 397 5.98 -18.04 12.38
C GLY A 397 4.61 -18.32 13.04
N GLN A 398 3.50 -17.72 12.61
CA GLN A 398 2.22 -17.90 13.32
C GLN A 398 1.01 -17.98 12.38
N GLY A 399 0.57 -19.18 12.06
CA GLY A 399 -0.81 -19.56 11.70
C GLY A 399 -1.32 -19.21 10.29
N ASP A 400 -2.09 -20.14 9.77
CA ASP A 400 -2.72 -20.21 8.43
C ASP A 400 -3.46 -18.93 7.95
N LEU A 401 -4.08 -18.18 8.87
CA LEU A 401 -4.79 -16.91 8.58
C LEU A 401 -3.85 -15.77 8.19
N GLN A 402 -2.62 -15.72 8.77
CA GLN A 402 -1.63 -14.70 8.48
C GLN A 402 -0.92 -14.95 7.14
N GLU A 403 -0.82 -16.18 6.71
CA GLU A 403 -0.22 -16.54 5.42
C GLU A 403 -1.18 -16.25 4.25
N GLN A 404 -2.48 -16.43 4.43
CA GLN A 404 -3.51 -15.98 3.50
C GLN A 404 -3.55 -14.46 3.40
N PHE A 405 -3.40 -13.76 4.52
CA PHE A 405 -3.32 -12.30 4.62
C PHE A 405 -2.13 -11.72 3.83
N LYS A 406 -0.95 -12.36 3.94
CA LYS A 406 0.26 -11.99 3.18
C LYS A 406 0.08 -12.13 1.68
N ASN A 407 -0.52 -13.24 1.28
CA ASN A 407 -0.68 -13.58 -0.13
C ASN A 407 -1.67 -12.65 -0.83
N GLU A 408 -2.71 -12.17 -0.14
CA GLU A 408 -3.69 -11.24 -0.72
C GLU A 408 -3.22 -9.79 -0.77
N LEU A 409 -2.48 -9.31 0.26
CA LEU A 409 -2.05 -7.90 0.35
C LEU A 409 -1.09 -7.49 -0.76
N PHE A 410 -0.22 -8.43 -1.20
CA PHE A 410 0.84 -8.17 -2.16
C PHE A 410 0.74 -8.99 -3.44
N ARG A 411 -0.36 -9.73 -3.62
CA ARG A 411 -0.50 -10.69 -4.72
C ARG A 411 -0.47 -10.03 -6.10
N ASP A 412 -1.00 -8.82 -6.21
CA ASP A 412 -1.24 -8.16 -7.49
C ASP A 412 -0.62 -6.77 -7.67
N GLN A 413 0.10 -6.23 -6.69
CA GLN A 413 0.67 -4.88 -6.76
C GLN A 413 2.12 -4.81 -6.29
N VAL A 414 2.87 -3.85 -6.86
CA VAL A 414 4.21 -3.43 -6.45
C VAL A 414 4.20 -1.93 -6.12
N TYR A 415 4.87 -1.55 -5.04
CA TYR A 415 4.94 -0.17 -4.56
C TYR A 415 6.34 0.37 -4.80
N VAL A 416 6.44 1.45 -5.56
CA VAL A 416 7.72 2.08 -5.92
C VAL A 416 7.69 3.58 -5.62
N PHE A 417 8.87 4.19 -5.48
CA PHE A 417 9.01 5.60 -5.13
C PHE A 417 9.37 6.45 -6.33
N THR A 418 8.81 7.67 -6.38
CA THR A 418 9.34 8.73 -7.23
C THR A 418 10.64 9.30 -6.62
N PRO A 419 11.46 10.04 -7.37
CA PRO A 419 12.63 10.75 -6.82
C PRO A 419 12.28 11.70 -5.66
N LEU A 420 11.05 12.22 -5.64
CA LEU A 420 10.53 13.10 -4.59
C LEU A 420 9.87 12.35 -3.40
N GLY A 421 9.98 11.00 -3.34
CA GLY A 421 9.46 10.18 -2.25
C GLY A 421 7.98 9.85 -2.28
N LYS A 422 7.27 10.20 -3.35
CA LYS A 422 5.88 9.81 -3.49
C LYS A 422 5.79 8.33 -3.85
N VAL A 423 4.96 7.56 -3.13
CA VAL A 423 4.70 6.15 -3.44
C VAL A 423 3.68 6.02 -4.57
N ILE A 424 3.99 5.12 -5.49
CA ILE A 424 3.12 4.76 -6.62
C ILE A 424 2.85 3.27 -6.56
N ALA A 425 1.57 2.92 -6.47
CA ALA A 425 1.11 1.54 -6.56
C ALA A 425 0.95 1.14 -8.04
N LEU A 426 1.56 0.03 -8.42
CA LEU A 426 1.54 -0.52 -9.78
C LEU A 426 1.11 -1.99 -9.75
N PRO A 427 0.58 -2.55 -10.84
CA PRO A 427 0.36 -3.99 -10.94
C PRO A 427 1.66 -4.77 -10.72
N ARG A 428 1.55 -5.99 -10.21
CA ARG A 428 2.68 -6.91 -10.11
C ARG A 428 3.38 -7.08 -11.47
N ASP A 429 4.70 -7.18 -11.47
CA ASP A 429 5.53 -7.22 -12.68
C ASP A 429 5.46 -5.95 -13.54
N ALA A 430 4.96 -4.83 -13.02
CA ALA A 430 4.98 -3.55 -13.71
C ALA A 430 6.40 -3.09 -14.04
N THR A 431 6.51 -2.27 -15.06
CA THR A 431 7.78 -1.81 -15.60
C THR A 431 7.97 -0.30 -15.39
N PRO A 432 9.16 0.26 -15.63
CA PRO A 432 9.37 1.71 -15.64
C PRO A 432 8.45 2.45 -16.62
N VAL A 433 8.03 1.82 -17.70
CA VAL A 433 7.06 2.42 -18.63
C VAL A 433 5.68 2.50 -18.01
N ASP A 434 5.22 1.45 -17.32
CA ASP A 434 3.96 1.48 -16.57
C ASP A 434 3.98 2.58 -15.49
N PHE A 435 5.10 2.72 -14.78
CA PHE A 435 5.31 3.77 -13.79
C PHE A 435 5.19 5.17 -14.42
N ALA A 436 5.86 5.41 -15.54
CA ALA A 436 5.80 6.69 -16.25
C ALA A 436 4.38 7.07 -16.67
N TYR A 437 3.61 6.11 -17.23
CA TYR A 437 2.21 6.32 -17.62
C TYR A 437 1.26 6.48 -16.43
N THR A 438 1.61 5.96 -15.28
CA THR A 438 0.82 6.12 -14.05
C THR A 438 0.99 7.52 -13.50
N LEU A 439 2.19 8.09 -13.57
CA LEU A 439 2.47 9.47 -13.18
C LEU A 439 1.78 10.48 -14.11
N HIS A 440 2.12 10.43 -15.39
CA HIS A 440 1.54 11.33 -16.39
C HIS A 440 1.62 10.71 -17.80
N THR A 441 0.61 10.96 -18.62
CA THR A 441 0.54 10.39 -19.97
C THR A 441 1.68 10.90 -20.86
N ASP A 442 1.98 12.19 -20.82
CA ASP A 442 3.06 12.79 -21.58
C ASP A 442 4.45 12.30 -21.15
N LEU A 443 4.64 12.10 -19.83
CA LEU A 443 5.86 11.48 -19.30
C LEU A 443 6.06 10.08 -19.90
N GLY A 444 4.99 9.28 -19.95
CA GLY A 444 4.98 7.97 -20.57
C GLY A 444 5.37 8.01 -22.04
N HIS A 445 4.80 8.92 -22.84
CA HIS A 445 5.13 9.06 -24.27
C HIS A 445 6.59 9.45 -24.51
N ARG A 446 7.17 10.26 -23.61
CA ARG A 446 8.53 10.81 -23.72
C ARG A 446 9.60 9.93 -23.08
N THR A 447 9.23 8.80 -22.47
CA THR A 447 10.16 7.86 -21.81
C THR A 447 11.18 7.29 -22.81
N ARG A 448 12.49 7.33 -22.47
CA ARG A 448 13.58 6.72 -23.25
C ARG A 448 14.49 5.83 -22.41
N GLY A 449 14.50 6.00 -21.12
CA GLY A 449 15.27 5.22 -20.18
C GLY A 449 14.69 5.32 -18.77
N ALA A 450 15.21 4.54 -17.86
CA ALA A 450 14.89 4.61 -16.45
C ALA A 450 16.11 4.29 -15.60
N LYS A 451 16.15 4.89 -14.41
CA LYS A 451 17.05 4.48 -13.34
C LYS A 451 16.23 3.91 -12.19
N VAL A 452 16.71 2.83 -11.64
CA VAL A 452 16.16 2.21 -10.44
C VAL A 452 17.26 2.20 -9.38
N ASP A 453 17.00 2.81 -8.24
CA ASP A 453 17.97 3.00 -7.16
C ASP A 453 19.32 3.58 -7.64
N GLY A 454 19.23 4.53 -8.58
CA GLY A 454 20.40 5.21 -9.18
C GLY A 454 21.05 4.47 -10.36
N SER A 455 20.74 3.20 -10.60
CA SER A 455 21.29 2.38 -11.70
C SER A 455 20.38 2.38 -12.93
N ILE A 456 20.97 2.52 -14.14
CA ILE A 456 20.21 2.44 -15.40
C ILE A 456 19.72 1.02 -15.62
N VAL A 457 18.42 0.87 -15.90
CA VAL A 457 17.77 -0.42 -16.17
C VAL A 457 17.05 -0.42 -17.50
N PRO A 458 16.82 -1.61 -18.12
CA PRO A 458 15.99 -1.74 -19.32
C PRO A 458 14.54 -1.32 -19.03
N LEU A 459 13.84 -0.80 -20.04
CA LEU A 459 12.45 -0.33 -19.90
C LEU A 459 11.43 -1.45 -19.61
N ASN A 460 11.77 -2.71 -19.83
CA ASN A 460 10.98 -3.90 -19.48
C ASN A 460 11.44 -4.55 -18.16
N TYR A 461 12.27 -3.86 -17.36
CA TYR A 461 12.68 -4.30 -16.04
C TYR A 461 11.44 -4.45 -15.15
N LYS A 462 11.35 -5.55 -14.39
CA LYS A 462 10.26 -5.77 -13.44
C LYS A 462 10.56 -5.06 -12.14
N LEU A 463 9.77 -4.04 -11.85
CA LEU A 463 9.91 -3.24 -10.64
C LEU A 463 9.59 -4.07 -9.40
N GLN A 464 10.35 -3.84 -8.32
CA GLN A 464 10.19 -4.49 -7.02
C GLN A 464 9.75 -3.47 -5.97
N ASN A 465 9.17 -3.98 -4.87
CA ASN A 465 8.75 -3.14 -3.75
C ASN A 465 9.93 -2.33 -3.18
N GLY A 466 9.67 -1.08 -2.85
CA GLY A 466 10.65 -0.20 -2.20
C GLY A 466 11.69 0.42 -3.13
N GLN A 467 11.66 0.15 -4.43
CA GLN A 467 12.61 0.73 -5.38
C GLN A 467 12.27 2.19 -5.72
N ARG A 468 13.30 3.02 -5.87
CA ARG A 468 13.18 4.41 -6.33
C ARG A 468 13.37 4.47 -7.84
N VAL A 469 12.35 4.97 -8.55
CA VAL A 469 12.31 4.98 -10.02
C VAL A 469 12.38 6.39 -10.54
N GLU A 470 13.39 6.68 -11.36
CA GLU A 470 13.59 7.94 -12.09
C GLU A 470 13.43 7.68 -13.60
N ILE A 471 12.56 8.44 -14.25
CA ILE A 471 12.32 8.31 -15.70
C ILE A 471 13.16 9.31 -16.47
N LEU A 472 13.92 8.79 -17.42
CA LEU A 472 14.71 9.60 -18.35
C LEU A 472 13.87 9.90 -19.60
N THR A 473 13.67 11.18 -19.88
CA THR A 473 12.80 11.64 -20.97
C THR A 473 13.57 12.47 -22.00
N VAL A 474 12.98 12.58 -23.18
CA VAL A 474 13.43 13.51 -24.24
C VAL A 474 12.41 14.64 -24.42
N LYS A 475 12.85 15.78 -24.96
CA LYS A 475 11.97 16.96 -25.17
C LYS A 475 10.80 16.64 -26.11
N LEU A 476 11.06 15.94 -27.20
CA LEU A 476 10.05 15.45 -28.15
C LEU A 476 10.18 13.92 -28.21
N GLY A 477 9.14 13.19 -27.83
CA GLY A 477 9.16 11.73 -27.77
C GLY A 477 7.83 11.12 -28.14
N ALA A 478 7.88 9.92 -28.71
CA ALA A 478 6.74 9.12 -29.09
C ALA A 478 6.87 7.71 -28.49
N PRO A 479 5.79 7.04 -28.10
CA PRO A 479 5.85 5.65 -27.62
C PRO A 479 6.34 4.70 -28.72
N SER A 480 7.02 3.62 -28.35
CA SER A 480 7.37 2.55 -29.29
C SER A 480 6.17 1.63 -29.55
N ARG A 481 6.04 1.13 -30.79
CA ARG A 481 5.04 0.09 -31.13
C ARG A 481 5.31 -1.22 -30.39
N ASP A 482 6.57 -1.50 -30.05
CA ASP A 482 6.97 -2.68 -29.29
C ASP A 482 6.35 -2.71 -27.89
N TRP A 483 5.99 -1.55 -27.32
CA TRP A 483 5.37 -1.48 -25.99
C TRP A 483 3.98 -2.10 -25.96
N ILE A 484 3.28 -2.16 -27.10
CA ILE A 484 1.96 -2.79 -27.21
C ILE A 484 2.06 -4.32 -27.28
N ASN A 485 3.22 -4.85 -27.69
CA ASN A 485 3.42 -6.28 -27.85
C ASN A 485 3.55 -6.98 -26.47
N PRO A 486 2.60 -7.84 -26.07
CA PRO A 486 2.65 -8.50 -24.78
C PRO A 486 3.87 -9.41 -24.58
N ALA A 487 4.42 -9.98 -25.67
CA ALA A 487 5.57 -10.88 -25.62
C ALA A 487 6.87 -10.17 -25.21
N LEU A 488 6.99 -8.86 -25.45
CA LEU A 488 8.17 -8.07 -25.10
C LEU A 488 8.13 -7.53 -23.66
N GLY A 489 6.98 -7.58 -23.00
CA GLY A 489 6.84 -7.32 -21.58
C GLY A 489 7.04 -5.87 -21.12
N TYR A 490 6.94 -4.86 -22.03
CA TYR A 490 7.13 -3.46 -21.68
C TYR A 490 5.98 -2.83 -20.88
N LEU A 491 4.76 -3.33 -21.03
CA LEU A 491 3.56 -2.81 -20.37
C LEU A 491 2.74 -3.96 -19.76
N LYS A 492 2.50 -3.87 -18.47
CA LYS A 492 1.59 -4.76 -17.73
C LYS A 492 0.23 -4.10 -17.51
N SER A 493 0.21 -2.80 -17.23
CA SER A 493 -1.01 -2.04 -16.98
C SER A 493 -1.91 -1.97 -18.22
N PRO A 494 -3.19 -2.41 -18.12
CA PRO A 494 -4.16 -2.25 -19.21
C PRO A 494 -4.38 -0.77 -19.56
N ARG A 495 -4.34 0.11 -18.55
CA ARG A 495 -4.50 1.56 -18.71
C ARG A 495 -3.35 2.17 -19.51
N ALA A 496 -2.11 1.78 -19.23
CA ALA A 496 -0.94 2.26 -19.98
C ALA A 496 -1.00 1.77 -21.45
N ARG A 497 -1.35 0.51 -21.67
CA ARG A 497 -1.55 -0.05 -23.04
C ARG A 497 -2.64 0.69 -23.81
N ALA A 498 -3.75 1.03 -23.17
CA ALA A 498 -4.82 1.80 -23.80
C ALA A 498 -4.34 3.21 -24.22
N LYS A 499 -3.55 3.89 -23.37
CA LYS A 499 -2.97 5.20 -23.69
C LYS A 499 -2.01 5.15 -24.88
N VAL A 500 -1.15 4.12 -24.94
CA VAL A 500 -0.24 3.94 -26.09
C VAL A 500 -1.02 3.64 -27.37
N ARG A 501 -2.04 2.78 -27.33
CA ARG A 501 -2.91 2.52 -28.49
C ARG A 501 -3.64 3.76 -28.97
N ALA A 502 -4.18 4.58 -28.04
CA ALA A 502 -4.84 5.83 -28.35
C ALA A 502 -3.89 6.82 -29.03
N TRP A 503 -2.64 6.91 -28.56
CA TRP A 503 -1.63 7.76 -29.17
C TRP A 503 -1.38 7.38 -30.64
N PHE A 504 -1.16 6.07 -30.94
CA PHE A 504 -0.99 5.61 -32.32
C PHE A 504 -2.26 5.78 -33.19
N LYS A 505 -3.43 5.63 -32.57
CA LYS A 505 -4.71 5.90 -33.26
C LYS A 505 -4.81 7.38 -33.66
N ASN A 506 -4.38 8.29 -32.80
CA ASN A 506 -4.44 9.73 -33.05
C ASN A 506 -3.35 10.24 -34.01
N GLN A 507 -2.15 9.64 -33.98
CA GLN A 507 -1.04 10.05 -34.84
C GLN A 507 -1.36 9.82 -36.33
N ASN A 508 -2.12 8.78 -36.68
CA ASN A 508 -2.57 8.50 -38.04
C ASN A 508 -3.91 9.14 -38.38
N LEU A 509 -4.42 10.05 -37.53
CA LEU A 509 -5.74 10.64 -37.72
C LEU A 509 -5.78 11.49 -38.98
N ASP A 510 -4.81 12.40 -39.14
CA ASP A 510 -4.74 13.30 -40.30
C ASP A 510 -4.55 12.52 -41.61
N GLU A 511 -3.70 11.52 -41.59
CA GLU A 511 -3.47 10.64 -42.73
C GLU A 511 -4.71 9.79 -43.06
N SER A 512 -5.40 9.28 -42.02
CA SER A 512 -6.66 8.55 -42.18
C SER A 512 -7.76 9.45 -42.71
N ILE A 513 -7.88 10.71 -42.24
CA ILE A 513 -8.82 11.71 -42.76
C ILE A 513 -8.53 11.99 -44.23
N ALA A 514 -7.30 12.22 -44.60
CA ALA A 514 -6.90 12.48 -45.98
C ALA A 514 -7.26 11.28 -46.91
N GLN A 515 -6.92 10.06 -46.49
CA GLN A 515 -7.28 8.86 -47.24
C GLN A 515 -8.80 8.63 -47.30
N GLY A 516 -9.51 8.89 -46.21
CA GLY A 516 -10.94 8.79 -46.14
C GLY A 516 -11.62 9.78 -47.05
N ARG A 517 -11.13 11.02 -47.17
CA ARG A 517 -11.59 12.04 -48.07
C ARG A 517 -11.47 11.60 -49.54
N ILE A 518 -10.28 11.09 -49.90
CA ILE A 518 -10.05 10.53 -51.26
C ILE A 518 -11.00 9.38 -51.55
N GLN A 519 -11.29 8.53 -50.59
CA GLN A 519 -12.22 7.39 -50.78
C GLN A 519 -13.65 7.85 -50.89
N LEU A 520 -14.09 8.80 -50.08
CA LEU A 520 -15.45 9.40 -50.16
C LEU A 520 -15.65 10.11 -51.47
N ASP A 521 -14.71 10.96 -51.89
CA ASP A 521 -14.78 11.69 -53.19
C ASP A 521 -14.83 10.73 -54.36
N ARG A 522 -14.03 9.65 -54.33
CA ARG A 522 -14.06 8.60 -55.37
C ARG A 522 -15.45 7.93 -55.46
N GLU A 523 -16.08 7.69 -54.33
CA GLU A 523 -17.43 7.09 -54.30
C GLU A 523 -18.51 8.08 -54.78
N LEU A 524 -18.39 9.36 -54.42
CA LEU A 524 -19.26 10.44 -54.94
C LEU A 524 -19.13 10.57 -56.46
N HIS A 525 -17.89 10.58 -56.97
CA HIS A 525 -17.66 10.60 -58.42
C HIS A 525 -18.20 9.34 -59.12
N ARG A 526 -18.06 8.17 -58.50
CA ARG A 526 -18.60 6.90 -59.03
C ARG A 526 -20.14 6.94 -59.19
N LEU A 527 -20.79 7.66 -58.28
CA LEU A 527 -22.25 7.85 -58.27
C LEU A 527 -22.70 9.06 -59.09
N GLY A 528 -21.76 9.79 -59.73
CA GLY A 528 -22.09 10.96 -60.58
C GLY A 528 -22.57 12.17 -59.78
N ILE A 529 -22.19 12.30 -58.51
CA ILE A 529 -22.66 13.35 -57.62
C ILE A 529 -21.56 14.40 -57.45
N THR A 530 -21.84 15.64 -57.84
CA THR A 530 -20.90 16.74 -57.79
C THR A 530 -21.07 17.65 -56.56
N SER A 531 -22.28 17.60 -55.94
CA SER A 531 -22.58 18.41 -54.75
C SER A 531 -23.52 17.64 -53.81
N ILE A 532 -23.07 17.43 -52.58
CA ILE A 532 -23.84 16.79 -51.50
C ILE A 532 -23.33 17.32 -50.14
N ASN A 533 -24.23 17.42 -49.19
CA ASN A 533 -23.85 17.80 -47.85
C ASN A 533 -23.21 16.59 -47.13
N GLN A 534 -21.87 16.61 -47.00
CA GLN A 534 -21.10 15.52 -46.40
C GLN A 534 -21.36 15.36 -44.90
N GLU A 535 -21.78 16.44 -44.20
CA GLU A 535 -22.11 16.39 -42.77
C GLU A 535 -23.38 15.57 -42.52
N LYS A 536 -24.36 15.65 -43.42
CA LYS A 536 -25.58 14.82 -43.35
C LYS A 536 -25.26 13.33 -43.58
N ILE A 537 -24.30 13.02 -44.44
CA ILE A 537 -23.82 11.63 -44.62
C ILE A 537 -23.18 11.14 -43.32
N ALA A 538 -22.40 11.99 -42.63
CA ALA A 538 -21.81 11.65 -41.36
C ALA A 538 -22.89 11.36 -40.29
N GLN A 539 -23.89 12.19 -40.17
CA GLN A 539 -25.01 11.99 -39.23
C GLN A 539 -25.81 10.70 -39.51
N ARG A 540 -26.07 10.37 -40.79
CA ARG A 540 -26.75 9.12 -41.15
C ARG A 540 -25.95 7.87 -40.82
N LEU A 541 -24.62 7.98 -40.85
CA LEU A 541 -23.74 6.90 -40.47
C LEU A 541 -23.42 6.90 -38.96
N HIS A 542 -24.12 7.73 -38.17
CA HIS A 542 -23.99 7.89 -36.73
C HIS A 542 -22.66 8.49 -36.27
N PHE A 543 -22.07 9.37 -37.08
CA PHE A 543 -20.90 10.16 -36.69
C PHE A 543 -21.31 11.61 -36.38
N ASN A 544 -20.78 12.14 -35.28
CA ASN A 544 -21.11 13.52 -34.83
C ASN A 544 -20.38 14.59 -35.67
N LYS A 545 -19.23 14.25 -36.27
CA LYS A 545 -18.42 15.15 -37.09
C LYS A 545 -18.02 14.46 -38.40
N LEU A 546 -17.86 15.27 -39.46
CA LEU A 546 -17.39 14.82 -40.75
C LEU A 546 -15.97 14.18 -40.66
N GLU A 547 -15.10 14.78 -39.85
CA GLU A 547 -13.74 14.31 -39.65
C GLU A 547 -13.69 12.90 -39.06
N ASP A 548 -14.59 12.56 -38.12
CA ASP A 548 -14.71 11.23 -37.52
C ASP A 548 -15.13 10.19 -38.57
N LEU A 549 -16.11 10.56 -39.45
CA LEU A 549 -16.49 9.71 -40.57
C LEU A 549 -15.34 9.49 -41.54
N LEU A 550 -14.64 10.56 -41.94
CA LEU A 550 -13.49 10.44 -42.85
C LEU A 550 -12.39 9.59 -42.27
N ALA A 551 -12.07 9.76 -40.98
CA ALA A 551 -11.11 8.91 -40.30
C ALA A 551 -11.52 7.43 -40.29
N ALA A 552 -12.80 7.14 -40.05
CA ALA A 552 -13.36 5.78 -40.06
C ALA A 552 -13.33 5.16 -41.47
N ILE A 553 -13.60 5.96 -42.50
CA ILE A 553 -13.47 5.50 -43.90
C ILE A 553 -12.01 5.18 -44.23
N GLY A 554 -11.08 6.07 -43.89
CA GLY A 554 -9.64 5.86 -44.14
C GLY A 554 -9.06 4.66 -43.41
N ARG A 555 -9.63 4.28 -42.29
CA ARG A 555 -9.29 3.06 -41.52
C ARG A 555 -10.00 1.80 -42.03
N ASN A 556 -10.87 1.92 -43.04
CA ASN A 556 -11.74 0.84 -43.53
C ASN A 556 -12.73 0.29 -42.48
N GLU A 557 -13.07 1.09 -41.46
CA GLU A 557 -14.10 0.77 -40.45
C GLU A 557 -15.52 0.89 -41.02
N VAL A 558 -15.70 1.74 -42.04
CA VAL A 558 -16.93 1.90 -42.81
C VAL A 558 -16.77 1.32 -44.22
N THR A 559 -17.61 0.37 -44.55
CA THR A 559 -17.53 -0.27 -45.87
C THR A 559 -18.08 0.63 -46.99
N GLN A 560 -17.52 0.54 -48.20
CA GLN A 560 -18.00 1.29 -49.37
C GLN A 560 -19.52 1.12 -49.64
N ARG A 561 -20.05 -0.09 -49.34
CA ARG A 561 -21.50 -0.35 -49.47
C ARG A 561 -22.32 0.49 -48.53
N ARG A 562 -21.90 0.68 -47.27
CA ARG A 562 -22.59 1.54 -46.28
C ARG A 562 -22.53 3.02 -46.70
N ILE A 563 -21.37 3.46 -47.20
CA ILE A 563 -21.20 4.83 -47.71
C ILE A 563 -22.12 5.04 -48.91
N GLY A 564 -22.18 4.15 -49.87
CA GLY A 564 -23.03 4.23 -51.04
C GLY A 564 -24.55 4.22 -50.74
N VAL A 565 -24.96 3.52 -49.68
CA VAL A 565 -26.36 3.54 -49.19
C VAL A 565 -26.68 4.88 -48.60
N ALA A 566 -25.85 5.39 -47.67
CA ALA A 566 -26.04 6.67 -47.00
C ALA A 566 -26.09 7.86 -48.00
N ILE A 567 -25.25 7.81 -49.04
CA ILE A 567 -25.28 8.83 -50.13
C ILE A 567 -26.57 8.76 -50.93
N ARG A 568 -27.10 7.59 -51.26
CA ARG A 568 -28.35 7.44 -52.01
C ARG A 568 -29.56 7.88 -51.21
N GLU A 569 -29.58 7.62 -49.95
CA GLU A 569 -30.66 8.02 -49.05
C GLU A 569 -30.72 9.55 -48.83
N GLU A 570 -29.60 10.26 -49.04
CA GLU A 570 -29.57 11.74 -48.94
C GLU A 570 -30.01 12.45 -50.22
N LEU A 571 -30.22 11.75 -51.33
CA LEU A 571 -30.70 12.26 -52.62
C LEU A 571 -32.13 11.82 -52.89
N PRO A 572 -33.16 12.40 -52.25
CA PRO A 572 -34.55 12.09 -52.59
C PRO A 572 -34.87 12.71 -53.96
N GLY A 573 -35.07 11.86 -54.97
CA GLY A 573 -35.67 12.31 -56.25
C GLY A 573 -34.92 11.97 -57.55
N ARG A 574 -33.73 11.38 -57.52
CA ARG A 574 -33.11 10.81 -58.71
C ARG A 574 -33.21 9.28 -58.68
N THR A 575 -34.23 8.74 -59.33
CA THR A 575 -34.25 7.36 -59.82
C THR A 575 -33.09 7.19 -60.81
N ILE A 576 -31.91 6.92 -60.31
CA ILE A 576 -30.85 6.42 -61.14
C ILE A 576 -31.30 5.01 -61.56
N GLY A 577 -31.60 4.86 -62.85
CA GLY A 577 -31.96 3.56 -63.44
C GLY A 577 -30.96 2.53 -63.01
N ILE A 578 -31.34 1.76 -62.02
CA ILE A 578 -30.60 0.58 -61.65
C ILE A 578 -30.83 -0.42 -62.77
N ALA A 579 -29.83 -0.62 -63.66
CA ALA A 579 -29.79 -1.84 -64.43
C ALA A 579 -29.97 -3.01 -63.45
N ALA A 580 -31.06 -3.73 -63.61
CA ALA A 580 -31.38 -4.88 -62.76
C ALA A 580 -30.15 -5.71 -62.52
N PRO A 581 -29.83 -6.07 -61.29
CA PRO A 581 -28.69 -6.92 -61.04
C PRO A 581 -28.91 -8.18 -61.84
N ARG A 582 -28.00 -8.46 -62.78
CA ARG A 582 -27.96 -9.77 -63.45
C ARG A 582 -27.95 -10.80 -62.33
N ALA A 583 -28.98 -11.64 -62.33
CA ALA A 583 -29.11 -12.73 -61.39
C ALA A 583 -27.78 -13.45 -61.31
N PHE A 584 -27.13 -13.39 -60.20
CA PHE A 584 -25.94 -14.13 -59.92
C PHE A 584 -26.38 -15.60 -59.97
N LYS A 585 -25.99 -16.33 -61.00
CA LYS A 585 -26.05 -17.76 -60.95
C LYS A 585 -25.21 -18.18 -59.76
N PRO A 586 -25.74 -18.96 -58.80
CA PRO A 586 -24.94 -19.47 -57.71
C PRO A 586 -23.79 -20.21 -58.33
N ALA A 587 -22.58 -19.78 -58.03
CA ALA A 587 -21.37 -20.54 -58.41
C ALA A 587 -21.54 -21.93 -57.85
N ALA A 588 -21.36 -22.94 -58.72
CA ALA A 588 -21.34 -24.33 -58.31
C ALA A 588 -20.39 -24.45 -57.08
N PRO A 589 -20.73 -25.30 -56.12
CA PRO A 589 -19.90 -25.48 -54.95
C PRO A 589 -18.49 -25.83 -55.43
N ARG A 590 -17.51 -25.02 -55.04
CA ARG A 590 -16.11 -25.33 -55.24
C ARG A 590 -15.87 -26.67 -54.55
N LYS A 591 -15.42 -27.67 -55.33
CA LYS A 591 -14.95 -28.94 -54.81
C LYS A 591 -13.97 -28.65 -53.64
N PRO A 592 -14.06 -29.38 -52.54
CA PRO A 592 -13.13 -29.21 -51.43
C PRO A 592 -11.72 -29.33 -51.98
N THR A 593 -10.87 -28.36 -51.72
CA THR A 593 -9.41 -28.49 -51.91
C THR A 593 -8.98 -29.68 -51.08
N ALA A 594 -8.28 -30.61 -51.72
CA ALA A 594 -7.78 -31.82 -51.08
C ALA A 594 -7.20 -31.47 -49.71
N ASP A 595 -7.68 -32.13 -48.67
CA ASP A 595 -7.18 -31.96 -47.31
C ASP A 595 -5.71 -32.34 -47.27
N ILE A 596 -4.85 -31.47 -46.79
CA ILE A 596 -3.42 -31.74 -46.67
C ILE A 596 -3.12 -32.05 -45.22
N THR A 597 -2.59 -33.24 -44.97
CA THR A 597 -2.12 -33.67 -43.66
C THR A 597 -0.64 -33.34 -43.50
N VAL A 598 -0.25 -32.63 -42.47
CA VAL A 598 1.13 -32.26 -42.17
C VAL A 598 1.52 -32.81 -40.80
N GLY A 599 2.57 -33.65 -40.76
CA GLY A 599 3.03 -34.25 -39.49
C GLY A 599 1.97 -35.11 -38.78
N GLY A 600 1.01 -35.70 -39.53
CA GLY A 600 -0.07 -36.51 -38.94
C GLY A 600 -1.25 -35.71 -38.39
N VAL A 601 -1.27 -34.39 -38.53
CA VAL A 601 -2.33 -33.51 -38.05
C VAL A 601 -3.09 -32.91 -39.22
N ASN A 602 -4.42 -33.07 -39.23
CA ASN A 602 -5.33 -32.46 -40.19
C ASN A 602 -5.73 -31.04 -39.74
N ASN A 603 -6.12 -30.19 -40.69
CA ASN A 603 -6.65 -28.83 -40.41
C ASN A 603 -5.60 -27.78 -39.93
N LEU A 604 -4.33 -27.95 -40.25
CA LEU A 604 -3.34 -26.89 -40.05
C LEU A 604 -3.47 -25.83 -41.15
N MET A 605 -3.18 -24.55 -40.83
CA MET A 605 -3.15 -23.46 -41.80
C MET A 605 -2.01 -23.70 -42.82
N THR A 606 -2.34 -24.34 -43.92
CA THR A 606 -1.40 -24.65 -45.01
C THR A 606 -1.60 -23.70 -46.20
N ARG A 607 -0.53 -23.43 -46.92
CA ARG A 607 -0.51 -22.59 -48.10
C ARG A 607 0.35 -23.25 -49.19
N ILE A 608 -0.17 -23.30 -50.40
CA ILE A 608 0.58 -23.85 -51.53
C ILE A 608 1.67 -22.87 -51.97
N ALA A 609 2.89 -23.36 -52.15
CA ALA A 609 4.03 -22.56 -52.55
C ALA A 609 3.91 -22.06 -53.99
N LYS A 610 4.16 -20.79 -54.21
CA LYS A 610 4.09 -20.17 -55.54
C LYS A 610 5.25 -20.61 -56.47
N CYS A 611 6.38 -21.02 -55.88
CA CYS A 611 7.60 -21.37 -56.63
C CYS A 611 7.52 -22.73 -57.38
N CYS A 612 6.77 -23.69 -56.83
CA CYS A 612 6.68 -25.05 -57.36
C CYS A 612 5.24 -25.54 -57.61
N LYS A 613 4.23 -24.83 -57.08
CA LYS A 613 2.79 -25.06 -57.26
C LYS A 613 2.42 -26.56 -57.19
N PRO A 614 2.67 -27.23 -56.05
CA PRO A 614 2.38 -28.66 -55.94
C PRO A 614 0.90 -28.96 -56.15
N ALA A 615 0.63 -30.06 -56.85
CA ALA A 615 -0.72 -30.56 -57.10
C ALA A 615 -0.71 -32.10 -57.01
N PRO A 616 -1.81 -32.75 -56.55
CA PRO A 616 -1.87 -34.18 -56.53
C PRO A 616 -1.61 -34.76 -57.91
N PRO A 617 -0.76 -35.77 -58.07
CA PRO A 617 -0.17 -36.67 -57.08
C PRO A 617 1.28 -36.32 -56.68
N ASP A 618 1.73 -35.07 -56.82
CA ASP A 618 3.11 -34.68 -56.46
C ASP A 618 3.47 -35.06 -55.02
N ALA A 619 4.68 -35.56 -54.81
CA ALA A 619 5.22 -35.73 -53.47
C ALA A 619 5.44 -34.35 -52.82
N ILE A 620 4.85 -34.11 -51.60
CA ILE A 620 4.84 -32.80 -50.95
C ILE A 620 5.55 -32.79 -49.61
N VAL A 621 6.02 -31.62 -49.25
CA VAL A 621 6.67 -31.34 -47.97
C VAL A 621 6.26 -29.98 -47.45
N GLY A 622 5.99 -29.91 -46.13
CA GLY A 622 5.68 -28.68 -45.43
C GLY A 622 6.94 -27.94 -45.00
N TYR A 623 6.93 -26.60 -45.09
CA TYR A 623 7.96 -25.73 -44.53
C TYR A 623 7.34 -24.68 -43.59
N VAL A 624 7.78 -24.68 -42.35
CA VAL A 624 7.27 -23.73 -41.32
C VAL A 624 7.89 -22.36 -41.55
N THR A 625 7.07 -21.36 -41.87
CA THR A 625 7.48 -19.97 -42.04
C THR A 625 7.28 -19.20 -40.73
N ARG A 626 8.06 -18.12 -40.47
CA ARG A 626 7.97 -17.34 -39.21
C ARG A 626 6.64 -16.63 -39.01
N ASP A 627 5.98 -16.20 -40.10
CA ASP A 627 4.83 -15.30 -40.02
C ASP A 627 3.58 -15.76 -40.76
N ARG A 628 3.62 -16.86 -41.54
CA ARG A 628 2.55 -17.23 -42.48
C ARG A 628 2.12 -18.70 -42.41
N GLY A 629 2.37 -19.40 -41.32
CA GLY A 629 2.02 -20.82 -41.15
C GLY A 629 2.89 -21.75 -41.96
N ILE A 630 2.33 -22.87 -42.44
CA ILE A 630 3.06 -23.91 -43.16
C ILE A 630 2.86 -23.73 -44.67
N THR A 631 3.96 -23.60 -45.40
CA THR A 631 3.93 -23.53 -46.86
C THR A 631 4.25 -24.92 -47.44
N ILE A 632 3.38 -25.43 -48.32
CA ILE A 632 3.50 -26.74 -48.95
C ILE A 632 4.28 -26.61 -50.27
N HIS A 633 5.38 -27.30 -50.34
CA HIS A 633 6.25 -27.38 -51.53
C HIS A 633 6.26 -28.81 -52.10
N ARG A 634 6.65 -28.93 -53.35
CA ARG A 634 7.05 -30.25 -53.91
C ARG A 634 8.36 -30.68 -53.24
N GLU A 635 8.54 -31.96 -53.04
CA GLU A 635 9.75 -32.51 -52.43
C GLU A 635 11.01 -32.22 -53.26
N ASP A 636 10.90 -32.19 -54.58
CA ASP A 636 11.95 -31.88 -55.55
C ASP A 636 12.14 -30.35 -55.77
N CYS A 637 11.48 -29.51 -55.07
CA CYS A 637 11.57 -28.06 -55.24
C CYS A 637 13.00 -27.55 -55.00
N PRO A 638 13.59 -26.76 -55.92
CA PRO A 638 14.94 -26.24 -55.79
C PRO A 638 15.17 -25.44 -54.48
N PHE A 639 14.12 -24.79 -53.95
CA PHE A 639 14.17 -24.11 -52.68
C PHE A 639 14.34 -25.09 -51.51
N MET A 640 13.65 -26.23 -51.56
CA MET A 640 13.70 -27.25 -50.51
C MET A 640 15.00 -28.07 -50.56
N LEU A 641 15.57 -28.25 -51.75
CA LEU A 641 16.84 -28.94 -51.93
C LEU A 641 18.06 -28.12 -51.50
N ARG A 642 17.99 -26.79 -51.59
CA ARG A 642 19.08 -25.87 -51.24
C ARG A 642 19.00 -25.33 -49.79
N LEU A 643 18.12 -25.87 -48.95
CA LEU A 643 17.98 -25.46 -47.55
C LEU A 643 19.26 -25.78 -46.76
N ALA A 644 19.83 -24.72 -46.13
CA ALA A 644 20.97 -24.86 -45.23
C ALA A 644 20.62 -25.77 -44.03
N GLU A 645 21.61 -26.48 -43.48
CA GLU A 645 21.43 -27.48 -42.42
C GLU A 645 20.70 -26.93 -41.20
N ASN A 646 20.99 -25.72 -40.81
CA ASN A 646 20.35 -25.04 -39.69
C ASN A 646 18.86 -24.66 -39.92
N ARG A 647 18.30 -24.94 -41.11
CA ARG A 647 16.89 -24.69 -41.46
C ARG A 647 16.15 -25.99 -41.80
N ARG A 648 16.81 -27.15 -41.80
CA ARG A 648 16.18 -28.45 -42.06
C ARG A 648 15.19 -28.86 -40.97
N GLU A 649 15.36 -28.41 -39.75
CA GLU A 649 14.43 -28.63 -38.63
C GLU A 649 13.02 -28.07 -38.89
N ARG A 650 12.85 -27.16 -39.86
CA ARG A 650 11.55 -26.56 -40.22
C ARG A 650 10.84 -27.31 -41.34
N LYS A 651 11.42 -28.39 -41.81
CA LYS A 651 10.83 -29.26 -42.83
C LYS A 651 9.92 -30.29 -42.13
N LEU A 652 8.67 -30.38 -42.54
CA LEU A 652 7.69 -31.33 -42.02
C LEU A 652 7.21 -32.23 -43.14
N THR A 653 6.97 -33.51 -42.86
CA THR A 653 6.33 -34.42 -43.78
C THR A 653 4.89 -33.96 -44.05
N ALA A 654 4.51 -33.94 -45.31
CA ALA A 654 3.15 -33.60 -45.74
C ALA A 654 2.64 -34.61 -46.77
N GLN A 655 1.36 -34.89 -46.70
CA GLN A 655 0.69 -35.81 -47.62
C GLN A 655 -0.66 -35.20 -48.04
N TRP A 656 -1.07 -35.52 -49.29
CA TRP A 656 -2.42 -35.20 -49.75
C TRP A 656 -3.40 -36.08 -48.96
N GLY A 657 -4.44 -35.49 -48.40
CA GLY A 657 -5.53 -36.25 -47.81
C GLY A 657 -6.31 -37.00 -48.90
N GLU A 658 -6.83 -38.17 -48.51
CA GLU A 658 -7.66 -39.02 -49.40
C GLU A 658 -8.98 -38.33 -49.79
#